data_cbce58e43718bf77ade38f0c170b5b96
#
_entry.id   cbce58e43718bf77ade38f0c170b5b96
#
_cell.length_a   1.000
_cell.length_b   1.000
_cell.length_c   1.000
_cell.angle_alpha   90.00
_cell.angle_beta   90.00
_cell.angle_gamma   90.00
#
_symmetry.space_group_name_H-M   'P 1'
#
loop_
_entity.id
_entity.type
_entity.pdbx_description
1 polymer ?
#
loop_
_entity_poly.entity_id
_entity_poly.type
_entity_poly.pdbx_seq_one_letter_code
_entity_poly.pdbx_strand_id
1 'polypeptide(L)'
;MNPNPHAAPGPVPHLRPAGPQTLGILADLIAQEQPVFAMPSWFVTTEAAQAGHLVSEFVRELGGRPPGTHYRSFFANSRYEALHGAVKLLRHRAAATAAAHRGRVLVLDPDGTLARRTDPLGEGPDRALAPGLLTHTTVAGLRTALHGTTVCGLVVRAPELLDAGALAAVVELARTARATGARVVVDLSDVAPDSPADLAVTALRPDLVVLGESLTGYEVPFGAFTGTHDTFAPWTSPQTGFLHSNTYGGNSVAMRAVGARLRPRWDAAAPVHRVLAAATADRQATLDLYARHVNPMAVRMHRKLHGALNVVRAKGSRLTVRLDSGRELDLVDGLCGAGLGVAGHNPADALTDVVRDHDPARDHVRELEQVLARETGLPHAFPAVSGASAVESAITLARLARPGRRRIVVFKHNYGGKTLVSLLATAAGRTRAPFGPLYDDIRYIDPFTPHAVDDFRKEAATGEIGLVWIELVHGSSDAYAPIPGPLLDAVTAGRAEQGYLVGVDEVLTSYYRCGTRFAHHGRLPDIDLMSLSKALSYGCFPTGAALVSDEVHDAARAANPQLVEELRTHHAHALGAHFALQAIRQVDALGLPERVRALSDLVAAGLAAMDTGPHGVIGRRFAEGMLGRFEPRVPGALGRFVDPEGEWMTYALILWWITRARAFVVYDVFLLPLTATEREVFQVMRGARRLSRTGPARLLAHAAAFRLGQRLSGLLKPGPSRTPAPSRSTV
;
A
#
# COMPACT_ATOMS: atom_id res chain seq x y z
N MET A 1 -15.92 -42.63 10.83
CA MET A 1 -16.94 -41.58 10.95
C MET A 1 -16.78 -40.69 9.74
N ASN A 2 -17.74 -40.73 8.80
CA ASN A 2 -17.72 -39.88 7.63
C ASN A 2 -17.93 -38.42 8.06
N PRO A 3 -17.10 -37.49 7.66
CA PRO A 3 -17.37 -36.07 7.92
C PRO A 3 -18.65 -35.68 7.14
N ASN A 4 -19.52 -35.00 7.84
CA ASN A 4 -20.79 -34.50 7.33
C ASN A 4 -20.53 -33.52 6.16
N PRO A 5 -20.97 -33.77 4.93
CA PRO A 5 -20.72 -32.88 3.78
C PRO A 5 -21.47 -31.55 3.82
N HIS A 6 -22.22 -31.28 4.89
CA HIS A 6 -22.98 -30.05 5.12
C HIS A 6 -22.51 -29.30 6.38
N ALA A 7 -21.30 -29.56 6.88
CA ALA A 7 -20.74 -28.69 7.90
C ALA A 7 -20.58 -27.30 7.28
N ALA A 8 -21.26 -26.31 7.84
CA ALA A 8 -21.06 -24.91 7.47
C ALA A 8 -19.55 -24.58 7.54
N PRO A 9 -18.98 -23.87 6.57
CA PRO A 9 -17.59 -23.50 6.62
C PRO A 9 -17.31 -22.84 7.98
N GLY A 10 -16.25 -23.30 8.64
CA GLY A 10 -15.84 -22.75 9.95
C GLY A 10 -15.66 -21.22 9.83
N PRO A 11 -15.76 -20.50 10.93
CA PRO A 11 -15.62 -19.04 10.91
C PRO A 11 -14.29 -18.68 10.25
N VAL A 12 -14.34 -17.70 9.34
CA VAL A 12 -13.13 -17.13 8.70
C VAL A 12 -12.17 -16.72 9.82
N PRO A 13 -10.88 -17.15 9.78
CA PRO A 13 -9.95 -16.81 10.84
C PRO A 13 -9.80 -15.30 10.97
N HIS A 14 -10.04 -14.78 12.16
CA HIS A 14 -9.85 -13.36 12.47
C HIS A 14 -8.43 -13.10 12.94
N LEU A 15 -7.98 -11.85 12.82
CA LEU A 15 -6.73 -11.42 13.44
C LEU A 15 -6.81 -11.65 14.97
N ARG A 16 -5.73 -12.18 15.54
CA ARG A 16 -5.63 -12.53 16.96
C ARG A 16 -4.98 -11.40 17.74
N PRO A 17 -5.20 -11.30 19.04
CA PRO A 17 -4.41 -10.44 19.91
C PRO A 17 -2.91 -10.74 19.77
N ALA A 18 -2.08 -9.69 19.85
CA ALA A 18 -0.63 -9.85 19.75
C ALA A 18 -0.08 -10.60 20.97
N GLY A 19 0.67 -11.65 20.71
CA GLY A 19 1.38 -12.41 21.74
C GLY A 19 2.76 -11.83 22.10
N PRO A 20 3.44 -12.44 23.08
CA PRO A 20 4.75 -11.96 23.54
C PRO A 20 5.81 -11.86 22.42
N GLN A 21 5.75 -12.73 21.41
CA GLN A 21 6.69 -12.71 20.30
C GLN A 21 6.53 -11.44 19.46
N THR A 22 5.30 -11.07 19.11
CA THR A 22 5.00 -9.86 18.33
C THR A 22 5.35 -8.60 19.10
N LEU A 23 5.03 -8.56 20.41
CA LEU A 23 5.41 -7.44 21.28
C LEU A 23 6.94 -7.34 21.44
N GLY A 24 7.64 -8.46 21.53
CA GLY A 24 9.11 -8.51 21.54
C GLY A 24 9.73 -7.96 20.25
N ILE A 25 9.18 -8.29 19.09
CA ILE A 25 9.61 -7.74 17.79
C ILE A 25 9.49 -6.20 17.78
N LEU A 26 8.37 -5.67 18.28
CA LEU A 26 8.17 -4.22 18.38
C LEU A 26 9.17 -3.58 19.34
N ALA A 27 9.39 -4.16 20.54
CA ALA A 27 10.37 -3.68 21.51
C ALA A 27 11.78 -3.61 20.91
N ASP A 28 12.19 -4.64 20.19
CA ASP A 28 13.50 -4.68 19.52
C ASP A 28 13.66 -3.60 18.45
N LEU A 29 12.62 -3.37 17.62
CA LEU A 29 12.64 -2.34 16.59
C LEU A 29 12.78 -0.93 17.20
N ILE A 30 12.06 -0.67 18.30
CA ILE A 30 12.12 0.58 19.04
C ILE A 30 13.53 0.78 19.62
N ALA A 31 14.06 -0.22 20.33
CA ALA A 31 15.36 -0.16 20.97
C ALA A 31 16.51 0.05 19.97
N GLN A 32 16.38 -0.45 18.76
CA GLN A 32 17.34 -0.31 17.68
C GLN A 32 17.16 0.97 16.85
N GLU A 33 16.18 1.82 17.15
CA GLU A 33 15.81 3.00 16.36
C GLU A 33 15.62 2.64 14.86
N GLN A 34 15.19 1.41 14.58
CA GLN A 34 14.92 0.97 13.22
C GLN A 34 13.59 1.57 12.72
N PRO A 35 13.48 1.95 11.44
CA PRO A 35 12.21 2.38 10.90
C PRO A 35 11.21 1.22 10.99
N VAL A 36 10.22 1.33 11.88
CA VAL A 36 9.12 0.36 11.98
C VAL A 36 8.38 0.33 10.67
N PHE A 37 8.22 1.49 10.06
CA PHE A 37 7.65 1.68 8.75
C PHE A 37 8.72 2.15 7.74
N ALA A 38 8.89 1.38 6.68
CA ALA A 38 9.67 1.76 5.52
C ALA A 38 8.82 1.54 4.26
N MET A 39 8.54 2.61 3.54
CA MET A 39 7.77 2.54 2.30
C MET A 39 8.48 1.67 1.26
N PRO A 40 7.93 0.50 0.87
CA PRO A 40 8.65 -0.51 0.08
C PRO A 40 8.98 -0.05 -1.34
N SER A 41 8.33 1.01 -1.81
CA SER A 41 8.66 1.63 -3.11
C SER A 41 9.99 2.40 -3.09
N TRP A 42 10.48 2.80 -1.89
CA TRP A 42 11.66 3.66 -1.75
C TRP A 42 12.77 3.03 -0.93
N PHE A 43 12.43 2.19 0.04
CA PHE A 43 13.39 1.63 0.97
C PHE A 43 13.51 0.12 0.80
N VAL A 44 14.74 -0.36 0.74
CA VAL A 44 15.07 -1.78 0.78
C VAL A 44 15.52 -2.12 2.18
N THR A 45 14.74 -2.92 2.90
CA THR A 45 15.07 -3.41 4.24
C THR A 45 15.64 -4.82 4.20
N THR A 46 16.46 -5.16 5.18
CA THR A 46 17.00 -6.52 5.33
C THR A 46 15.88 -7.51 5.65
N GLU A 47 14.93 -7.09 6.50
CA GLU A 47 13.77 -7.89 6.88
C GLU A 47 12.92 -8.30 5.67
N ALA A 48 12.62 -7.35 4.78
CA ALA A 48 11.83 -7.65 3.58
C ALA A 48 12.60 -8.52 2.57
N ALA A 49 13.92 -8.32 2.44
CA ALA A 49 14.77 -9.19 1.61
C ALA A 49 14.79 -10.63 2.15
N GLN A 50 14.96 -10.80 3.45
CA GLN A 50 14.97 -12.10 4.12
C GLN A 50 13.59 -12.78 4.05
N ALA A 51 12.50 -12.05 4.31
CA ALA A 51 11.14 -12.57 4.20
C ALA A 51 10.84 -13.02 2.77
N GLY A 52 11.25 -12.25 1.75
CA GLY A 52 11.11 -12.63 0.34
C GLY A 52 11.82 -13.93 0.00
N HIS A 53 13.02 -14.14 0.54
CA HIS A 53 13.76 -15.41 0.37
C HIS A 53 13.06 -16.57 1.09
N LEU A 54 12.66 -16.39 2.36
CA LEU A 54 11.96 -17.42 3.14
C LEU A 54 10.65 -17.83 2.46
N VAL A 55 9.85 -16.89 1.99
CA VAL A 55 8.60 -17.16 1.26
C VAL A 55 8.89 -17.86 -0.07
N SER A 56 9.95 -17.48 -0.78
CA SER A 56 10.38 -18.16 -2.01
C SER A 56 10.75 -19.64 -1.76
N GLU A 57 11.52 -19.92 -0.70
CA GLU A 57 11.88 -21.29 -0.31
C GLU A 57 10.66 -22.09 0.14
N PHE A 58 9.79 -21.49 0.93
CA PHE A 58 8.55 -22.09 1.36
C PHE A 58 7.66 -22.53 0.18
N VAL A 59 7.41 -21.61 -0.77
CA VAL A 59 6.60 -21.91 -1.96
C VAL A 59 7.29 -22.94 -2.88
N ARG A 60 8.62 -22.90 -2.96
CA ARG A 60 9.42 -23.90 -3.69
C ARG A 60 9.19 -25.30 -3.13
N GLU A 61 9.25 -25.45 -1.82
CA GLU A 61 9.05 -26.74 -1.14
C GLU A 61 7.63 -27.24 -1.29
N LEU A 62 6.62 -26.40 -1.05
CA LEU A 62 5.21 -26.73 -1.26
C LEU A 62 4.93 -27.24 -2.69
N GLY A 63 5.60 -26.67 -3.68
CA GLY A 63 5.45 -27.07 -5.08
C GLY A 63 6.34 -28.23 -5.51
N GLY A 64 7.09 -28.88 -4.60
CA GLY A 64 8.04 -29.94 -4.94
C GLY A 64 9.08 -29.53 -5.99
N ARG A 65 9.48 -28.25 -6.02
CA ARG A 65 10.41 -27.74 -7.04
C ARG A 65 11.86 -27.93 -6.63
N PRO A 66 12.77 -28.14 -7.60
CA PRO A 66 14.17 -28.37 -7.31
C PRO A 66 14.83 -27.16 -6.64
N PRO A 67 15.90 -27.36 -5.85
CA PRO A 67 16.73 -26.29 -5.32
C PRO A 67 17.18 -25.33 -6.44
N GLY A 68 17.23 -24.02 -6.13
CA GLY A 68 17.60 -23.00 -7.13
C GLY A 68 16.40 -22.45 -7.94
N THR A 69 15.21 -23.02 -7.82
CA THR A 69 13.99 -22.38 -8.32
C THR A 69 13.68 -21.17 -7.45
N HIS A 70 13.62 -19.99 -8.05
CA HIS A 70 13.38 -18.74 -7.34
C HIS A 70 12.04 -18.15 -7.70
N TYR A 71 11.36 -17.62 -6.67
CA TYR A 71 10.11 -16.91 -6.79
C TYR A 71 10.30 -15.45 -6.39
N ARG A 72 9.37 -14.61 -6.83
CA ARG A 72 9.25 -13.21 -6.44
C ARG A 72 7.95 -13.01 -5.69
N SER A 73 7.99 -12.19 -4.65
CA SER A 73 6.84 -11.86 -3.81
C SER A 73 6.53 -10.37 -3.89
N PHE A 74 5.25 -10.03 -3.88
CA PHE A 74 4.77 -8.71 -3.52
C PHE A 74 4.10 -8.82 -2.14
N PHE A 75 4.49 -7.95 -1.21
CA PHE A 75 3.93 -7.90 0.14
C PHE A 75 2.77 -6.92 0.21
N ALA A 76 1.66 -7.38 0.73
CA ALA A 76 0.41 -6.65 0.97
C ALA A 76 0.09 -6.63 2.48
N ASN A 77 -1.01 -5.98 2.85
CA ASN A 77 -1.39 -5.82 4.25
C ASN A 77 -2.49 -6.81 4.68
N SER A 78 -3.09 -7.51 3.72
CA SER A 78 -4.06 -8.58 3.98
C SER A 78 -4.10 -9.55 2.82
N ARG A 79 -4.72 -10.72 3.07
CA ARG A 79 -5.02 -11.73 2.05
C ARG A 79 -5.81 -11.17 0.86
N TYR A 80 -6.79 -10.27 1.11
CA TYR A 80 -7.59 -9.68 0.03
C TYR A 80 -6.80 -8.70 -0.80
N GLU A 81 -5.98 -7.84 -0.19
CA GLU A 81 -5.07 -6.99 -0.94
C GLU A 81 -4.09 -7.81 -1.80
N ALA A 82 -3.60 -8.94 -1.27
CA ALA A 82 -2.73 -9.85 -1.99
C ALA A 82 -3.45 -10.51 -3.19
N LEU A 83 -4.68 -11.01 -2.99
CA LEU A 83 -5.49 -11.59 -4.06
C LEU A 83 -5.82 -10.56 -5.15
N HIS A 84 -6.23 -9.35 -4.77
CA HIS A 84 -6.45 -8.24 -5.72
C HIS A 84 -5.19 -7.90 -6.50
N GLY A 85 -4.02 -7.91 -5.84
CA GLY A 85 -2.72 -7.73 -6.49
C GLY A 85 -2.41 -8.84 -7.50
N ALA A 86 -2.65 -10.10 -7.14
CA ALA A 86 -2.47 -11.25 -8.03
C ALA A 86 -3.37 -11.14 -9.28
N VAL A 87 -4.66 -10.83 -9.10
CA VAL A 87 -5.59 -10.60 -10.22
C VAL A 87 -5.13 -9.47 -11.13
N LYS A 88 -4.67 -8.35 -10.56
CA LYS A 88 -4.13 -7.22 -11.34
C LYS A 88 -2.88 -7.61 -12.14
N LEU A 89 -2.02 -8.43 -11.58
CA LEU A 89 -0.83 -8.92 -12.31
C LEU A 89 -1.24 -9.79 -13.50
N LEU A 90 -2.22 -10.69 -13.32
CA LEU A 90 -2.77 -11.50 -14.41
C LEU A 90 -3.36 -10.63 -15.52
N ARG A 91 -4.17 -9.63 -15.17
CA ARG A 91 -4.79 -8.69 -16.11
C ARG A 91 -3.76 -7.87 -16.86
N HIS A 92 -2.75 -7.33 -16.16
CA HIS A 92 -1.68 -6.56 -16.81
C HIS A 92 -0.88 -7.43 -17.78
N ARG A 93 -0.55 -8.66 -17.40
CA ARG A 93 0.13 -9.59 -18.29
C ARG A 93 -0.71 -9.87 -19.54
N ALA A 94 -1.98 -10.08 -19.35
CA ALA A 94 -2.91 -10.37 -20.41
C ALA A 94 -3.20 -9.17 -21.33
N ALA A 95 -3.16 -7.96 -20.81
CA ALA A 95 -3.35 -6.73 -21.59
C ALA A 95 -2.26 -6.54 -22.68
N ALA A 96 -1.09 -7.15 -22.52
CA ALA A 96 -0.03 -7.15 -23.51
C ALA A 96 -0.30 -8.13 -24.69
N THR A 97 -1.31 -9.00 -24.56
CA THR A 97 -1.72 -9.95 -25.59
C THR A 97 -3.08 -9.55 -26.14
N ALA A 98 -3.26 -9.56 -27.46
CA ALA A 98 -4.53 -9.19 -28.12
C ALA A 98 -5.63 -10.27 -27.97
N ALA A 99 -5.72 -10.90 -26.79
CA ALA A 99 -6.55 -12.08 -26.59
C ALA A 99 -8.01 -11.73 -26.19
N ALA A 100 -8.93 -12.60 -26.56
CA ALA A 100 -10.37 -12.48 -26.34
C ALA A 100 -10.82 -12.54 -24.87
N HIS A 101 -9.89 -12.79 -23.91
CA HIS A 101 -10.21 -12.97 -22.48
C HIS A 101 -10.72 -11.71 -21.76
N ARG A 102 -10.56 -10.52 -22.32
CA ARG A 102 -11.04 -9.23 -21.77
C ARG A 102 -10.73 -9.02 -20.26
N GLY A 103 -9.61 -9.57 -19.75
CA GLY A 103 -9.24 -9.50 -18.33
C GLY A 103 -10.11 -10.33 -17.37
N ARG A 104 -10.91 -11.27 -17.88
CA ARG A 104 -11.75 -12.18 -17.07
C ARG A 104 -10.89 -13.18 -16.33
N VAL A 105 -11.22 -13.42 -15.06
CA VAL A 105 -10.55 -14.40 -14.18
C VAL A 105 -11.62 -15.33 -13.62
N LEU A 106 -11.43 -16.61 -13.81
CA LEU A 106 -12.30 -17.64 -13.26
C LEU A 106 -11.85 -18.00 -11.84
N VAL A 107 -12.79 -18.10 -10.90
CA VAL A 107 -12.47 -18.31 -9.48
C VAL A 107 -13.31 -19.43 -8.91
N LEU A 108 -12.67 -20.47 -8.38
CA LEU A 108 -13.30 -21.40 -7.45
C LEU A 108 -13.31 -20.74 -6.06
N ASP A 109 -14.51 -20.44 -5.55
CA ASP A 109 -14.78 -19.69 -4.30
C ASP A 109 -15.74 -20.51 -3.43
N PRO A 110 -15.28 -21.62 -2.79
CA PRO A 110 -16.15 -22.60 -2.15
C PRO A 110 -17.05 -22.02 -1.05
N ASP A 111 -16.55 -21.00 -0.31
CA ASP A 111 -17.26 -20.33 0.77
C ASP A 111 -18.08 -19.10 0.31
N GLY A 112 -17.98 -18.73 -0.97
CA GLY A 112 -18.64 -17.55 -1.54
C GLY A 112 -18.19 -16.21 -1.01
N THR A 113 -17.12 -16.16 -0.21
CA THR A 113 -16.66 -14.93 0.44
C THR A 113 -16.17 -13.90 -0.57
N LEU A 114 -15.43 -14.33 -1.58
CA LEU A 114 -14.94 -13.40 -2.61
C LEU A 114 -16.09 -12.88 -3.46
N ALA A 115 -17.05 -13.74 -3.81
CA ALA A 115 -18.24 -13.33 -4.55
C ALA A 115 -18.98 -12.20 -3.82
N ARG A 116 -19.28 -12.40 -2.53
CA ARG A 116 -19.97 -11.37 -1.71
C ARG A 116 -19.22 -10.04 -1.65
N ARG A 117 -17.88 -10.06 -1.58
CA ARG A 117 -17.07 -8.85 -1.51
C ARG A 117 -16.95 -8.12 -2.85
N THR A 118 -16.88 -8.86 -3.93
CA THR A 118 -16.68 -8.28 -5.27
C THR A 118 -17.97 -7.94 -5.98
N ASP A 119 -19.06 -8.64 -5.65
CA ASP A 119 -20.42 -8.41 -6.14
C ASP A 119 -21.42 -8.39 -4.96
N PRO A 120 -21.40 -7.32 -4.14
CA PRO A 120 -22.15 -7.26 -2.89
C PRO A 120 -23.67 -7.31 -3.05
N LEU A 121 -24.18 -6.98 -4.24
CA LEU A 121 -25.61 -6.97 -4.56
C LEU A 121 -26.04 -8.14 -5.46
N GLY A 122 -25.11 -9.00 -5.90
CA GLY A 122 -25.44 -10.11 -6.80
C GLY A 122 -25.86 -9.66 -8.21
N GLU A 123 -25.35 -8.54 -8.69
CA GLU A 123 -25.69 -7.98 -10.01
C GLU A 123 -25.02 -8.71 -11.19
N GLY A 124 -24.14 -9.66 -10.88
CA GLY A 124 -23.39 -10.46 -11.85
C GLY A 124 -22.02 -9.86 -12.22
N PRO A 125 -21.15 -10.68 -12.82
CA PRO A 125 -19.72 -10.39 -12.93
C PRO A 125 -19.36 -9.19 -13.82
N ASP A 126 -20.24 -8.76 -14.68
CA ASP A 126 -20.00 -7.58 -15.53
C ASP A 126 -20.44 -6.26 -14.85
N ARG A 127 -21.32 -6.33 -13.83
CA ARG A 127 -21.84 -5.18 -13.08
C ARG A 127 -21.33 -5.08 -11.64
N ALA A 128 -20.55 -6.06 -11.22
CA ALA A 128 -19.91 -6.14 -9.91
C ALA A 128 -18.97 -4.96 -9.62
N LEU A 129 -18.69 -4.67 -8.35
CA LEU A 129 -17.67 -3.66 -7.96
C LEU A 129 -16.27 -4.01 -8.48
N ALA A 130 -15.96 -5.32 -8.59
CA ALA A 130 -14.75 -5.81 -9.25
C ALA A 130 -15.13 -6.69 -10.47
N PRO A 131 -15.47 -6.08 -11.62
CA PRO A 131 -15.98 -6.80 -12.78
C PRO A 131 -14.98 -7.82 -13.32
N GLY A 132 -15.54 -8.84 -14.02
CA GLY A 132 -14.75 -9.88 -14.68
C GLY A 132 -14.17 -10.94 -13.76
N LEU A 133 -14.53 -10.96 -12.47
CA LEU A 133 -14.30 -12.09 -11.58
C LEU A 133 -15.50 -13.05 -11.67
N LEU A 134 -15.29 -14.21 -12.29
CA LEU A 134 -16.30 -15.23 -12.51
C LEU A 134 -16.20 -16.24 -11.37
N THR A 135 -16.92 -15.99 -10.28
CA THR A 135 -16.86 -16.80 -9.06
C THR A 135 -17.85 -17.95 -9.10
N HIS A 136 -17.40 -19.13 -8.71
CA HIS A 136 -18.21 -20.36 -8.61
C HIS A 136 -17.88 -21.09 -7.32
N THR A 137 -18.90 -21.52 -6.59
CA THR A 137 -18.74 -22.28 -5.35
C THR A 137 -18.47 -23.77 -5.59
N THR A 138 -18.68 -24.27 -6.81
CA THR A 138 -18.51 -25.69 -7.15
C THR A 138 -17.61 -25.87 -8.37
N VAL A 139 -16.94 -27.04 -8.41
CA VAL A 139 -16.10 -27.45 -9.56
C VAL A 139 -16.93 -27.61 -10.83
N ALA A 140 -18.20 -28.07 -10.71
CA ALA A 140 -19.10 -28.19 -11.84
C ALA A 140 -19.43 -26.83 -12.49
N GLY A 141 -19.74 -25.83 -11.67
CA GLY A 141 -19.95 -24.46 -12.15
C GLY A 141 -18.71 -23.88 -12.82
N LEU A 142 -17.53 -24.10 -12.23
CA LEU A 142 -16.24 -23.71 -12.81
C LEU A 142 -16.03 -24.33 -14.21
N ARG A 143 -16.32 -25.61 -14.35
CA ARG A 143 -16.22 -26.35 -15.63
C ARG A 143 -17.13 -25.76 -16.71
N THR A 144 -18.40 -25.54 -16.37
CA THR A 144 -19.35 -24.92 -17.28
C THR A 144 -18.92 -23.56 -17.77
N ALA A 145 -18.44 -22.70 -16.86
CA ALA A 145 -17.97 -21.37 -17.20
C ALA A 145 -16.72 -21.40 -18.09
N LEU A 146 -15.78 -22.31 -17.88
CA LEU A 146 -14.56 -22.41 -18.69
C LEU A 146 -14.85 -22.84 -20.13
N HIS A 147 -15.86 -23.69 -20.36
CA HIS A 147 -16.26 -24.08 -21.72
C HIS A 147 -16.87 -22.93 -22.53
N GLY A 148 -17.45 -21.91 -21.86
CA GLY A 148 -18.12 -20.79 -22.53
C GLY A 148 -17.29 -19.49 -22.57
N THR A 149 -16.11 -19.45 -21.91
CA THR A 149 -15.40 -18.17 -21.70
C THR A 149 -13.88 -18.34 -21.74
N THR A 150 -13.21 -17.51 -22.52
CA THR A 150 -11.76 -17.37 -22.45
C THR A 150 -11.37 -16.48 -21.26
N VAL A 151 -10.42 -16.94 -20.43
CA VAL A 151 -9.97 -16.26 -19.21
C VAL A 151 -8.48 -16.01 -19.23
N CYS A 152 -8.03 -14.96 -18.54
CA CYS A 152 -6.58 -14.70 -18.36
C CYS A 152 -6.01 -15.41 -17.12
N GLY A 153 -6.86 -15.89 -16.24
CA GLY A 153 -6.46 -16.61 -15.04
C GLY A 153 -7.53 -17.52 -14.47
N LEU A 154 -7.07 -18.55 -13.77
CA LEU A 154 -7.87 -19.43 -12.93
C LEU A 154 -7.35 -19.33 -11.50
N VAL A 155 -8.19 -18.91 -10.56
CA VAL A 155 -7.89 -18.86 -9.12
C VAL A 155 -8.59 -20.02 -8.42
N VAL A 156 -7.84 -20.78 -7.64
CA VAL A 156 -8.36 -21.84 -6.77
C VAL A 156 -8.18 -21.39 -5.33
N ARG A 157 -9.29 -21.04 -4.67
CA ARG A 157 -9.31 -20.64 -3.25
C ARG A 157 -9.56 -21.86 -2.37
N ALA A 158 -9.05 -21.81 -1.16
CA ALA A 158 -9.26 -22.84 -0.13
C ALA A 158 -9.11 -24.29 -0.68
N PRO A 159 -7.97 -24.63 -1.32
CA PRO A 159 -7.80 -25.95 -1.94
C PRO A 159 -7.85 -27.11 -0.93
N GLU A 160 -7.66 -26.82 0.35
CA GLU A 160 -7.78 -27.79 1.48
C GLU A 160 -9.22 -28.29 1.69
N LEU A 161 -10.21 -27.58 1.15
CA LEU A 161 -11.62 -27.98 1.19
C LEU A 161 -11.97 -28.97 0.06
N LEU A 162 -11.06 -29.23 -0.89
CA LEU A 162 -11.28 -30.11 -2.01
C LEU A 162 -10.94 -31.56 -1.63
N ASP A 163 -11.86 -32.47 -1.86
CA ASP A 163 -11.52 -33.91 -1.85
C ASP A 163 -10.64 -34.29 -3.06
N ALA A 164 -10.13 -35.51 -3.06
CA ALA A 164 -9.24 -36.00 -4.12
C ALA A 164 -9.88 -35.95 -5.52
N GLY A 165 -11.19 -36.21 -5.62
CA GLY A 165 -11.93 -36.18 -6.90
C GLY A 165 -12.10 -34.74 -7.41
N ALA A 166 -12.48 -33.83 -6.54
CA ALA A 166 -12.60 -32.41 -6.84
C ALA A 166 -11.24 -31.80 -7.24
N LEU A 167 -10.16 -32.14 -6.50
CA LEU A 167 -8.81 -31.69 -6.84
C LEU A 167 -8.38 -32.20 -8.22
N ALA A 168 -8.59 -33.49 -8.53
CA ALA A 168 -8.29 -34.04 -9.85
C ALA A 168 -9.03 -33.32 -10.97
N ALA A 169 -10.32 -33.03 -10.77
CA ALA A 169 -11.12 -32.26 -11.72
C ALA A 169 -10.61 -30.82 -11.90
N VAL A 170 -10.20 -30.14 -10.83
CA VAL A 170 -9.61 -28.78 -10.90
C VAL A 170 -8.25 -28.80 -11.61
N VAL A 171 -7.45 -29.85 -11.44
CA VAL A 171 -6.18 -30.03 -12.19
C VAL A 171 -6.42 -30.12 -13.69
N GLU A 172 -7.46 -30.86 -14.13
CA GLU A 172 -7.85 -30.90 -15.54
C GLU A 172 -8.31 -29.54 -16.07
N LEU A 173 -9.11 -28.82 -15.30
CA LEU A 173 -9.54 -27.46 -15.65
C LEU A 173 -8.34 -26.50 -15.73
N ALA A 174 -7.39 -26.62 -14.83
CA ALA A 174 -6.16 -25.82 -14.85
C ALA A 174 -5.32 -26.11 -16.11
N ARG A 175 -5.26 -27.37 -16.55
CA ARG A 175 -4.61 -27.75 -17.80
C ARG A 175 -5.30 -27.14 -19.01
N THR A 176 -6.64 -27.21 -19.06
CA THR A 176 -7.45 -26.60 -20.11
C THR A 176 -7.28 -25.08 -20.15
N ALA A 177 -7.32 -24.42 -19.01
CA ALA A 177 -7.11 -22.98 -18.91
C ALA A 177 -5.71 -22.56 -19.41
N ARG A 178 -4.66 -23.29 -19.04
CA ARG A 178 -3.30 -23.05 -19.54
C ARG A 178 -3.15 -23.20 -21.04
N ALA A 179 -3.87 -24.14 -21.66
CA ALA A 179 -3.85 -24.30 -23.10
C ALA A 179 -4.34 -23.07 -23.86
N THR A 180 -5.12 -22.20 -23.21
CA THR A 180 -5.58 -20.91 -23.75
C THR A 180 -4.71 -19.72 -23.28
N GLY A 181 -3.60 -19.97 -22.58
CA GLY A 181 -2.69 -18.94 -22.09
C GLY A 181 -3.00 -18.40 -20.70
N ALA A 182 -4.03 -18.90 -20.02
CA ALA A 182 -4.38 -18.50 -18.66
C ALA A 182 -3.30 -18.91 -17.65
N ARG A 183 -3.13 -18.11 -16.60
CA ARG A 183 -2.28 -18.42 -15.44
C ARG A 183 -3.11 -19.01 -14.32
N VAL A 184 -2.51 -19.91 -13.55
CA VAL A 184 -3.14 -20.56 -12.40
C VAL A 184 -2.62 -19.96 -11.11
N VAL A 185 -3.55 -19.56 -10.25
CA VAL A 185 -3.30 -19.02 -8.91
C VAL A 185 -3.89 -19.99 -7.89
N VAL A 186 -3.14 -20.30 -6.85
CA VAL A 186 -3.64 -21.02 -5.67
C VAL A 186 -3.63 -20.06 -4.49
N ASP A 187 -4.79 -19.91 -3.86
CA ASP A 187 -4.94 -19.06 -2.67
C ASP A 187 -4.85 -19.93 -1.41
N LEU A 188 -3.73 -19.80 -0.71
CA LEU A 188 -3.42 -20.44 0.56
C LEU A 188 -3.48 -19.47 1.73
N SER A 189 -4.17 -18.36 1.59
CA SER A 189 -4.13 -17.28 2.59
C SER A 189 -4.66 -17.71 3.96
N ASP A 190 -5.57 -18.66 4.00
CA ASP A 190 -6.14 -19.25 5.23
C ASP A 190 -5.44 -20.54 5.70
N VAL A 191 -4.51 -21.05 4.89
CA VAL A 191 -3.82 -22.31 5.18
C VAL A 191 -2.63 -22.05 6.12
N ALA A 192 -2.57 -22.79 7.22
CA ALA A 192 -1.42 -22.72 8.11
C ALA A 192 -0.16 -23.27 7.41
N PRO A 193 1.05 -22.70 7.66
CA PRO A 193 2.29 -23.16 7.03
C PRO A 193 2.59 -24.65 7.23
N ASP A 194 2.08 -25.22 8.29
CA ASP A 194 2.31 -26.64 8.68
C ASP A 194 1.18 -27.59 8.17
N SER A 195 0.24 -27.07 7.40
CA SER A 195 -0.86 -27.84 6.80
C SER A 195 -0.39 -28.61 5.56
N PRO A 196 -0.99 -29.80 5.24
CA PRO A 196 -0.66 -30.58 4.07
C PRO A 196 -1.21 -30.01 2.74
N ALA A 197 -1.11 -28.68 2.54
CA ALA A 197 -1.52 -28.00 1.31
C ALA A 197 -0.57 -28.27 0.11
N ASP A 198 0.56 -28.92 0.35
CA ASP A 198 1.57 -29.28 -0.63
C ASP A 198 1.01 -30.16 -1.77
N LEU A 199 0.08 -31.07 -1.48
CA LEU A 199 -0.55 -31.90 -2.52
C LEU A 199 -1.28 -31.07 -3.57
N ALA A 200 -2.08 -30.08 -3.16
CA ALA A 200 -2.78 -29.20 -4.09
C ALA A 200 -1.81 -28.32 -4.89
N VAL A 201 -0.81 -27.73 -4.23
CA VAL A 201 0.20 -26.89 -4.89
C VAL A 201 1.04 -27.71 -5.87
N THR A 202 1.46 -28.92 -5.49
CA THR A 202 2.24 -29.82 -6.34
C THR A 202 1.42 -30.26 -7.57
N ALA A 203 0.14 -30.62 -7.39
CA ALA A 203 -0.73 -31.07 -8.46
C ALA A 203 -1.08 -29.94 -9.43
N LEU A 204 -1.44 -28.77 -8.93
CA LEU A 204 -1.85 -27.61 -9.71
C LEU A 204 -0.68 -26.87 -10.36
N ARG A 205 0.53 -26.97 -9.80
CA ARG A 205 1.73 -26.26 -10.28
C ARG A 205 1.48 -24.78 -10.57
N PRO A 206 1.01 -23.98 -9.58
CA PRO A 206 0.54 -22.64 -9.82
C PRO A 206 1.64 -21.72 -10.36
N ASP A 207 1.21 -20.70 -11.13
CA ASP A 207 2.05 -19.58 -11.55
C ASP A 207 2.20 -18.55 -10.44
N LEU A 208 1.17 -18.43 -9.57
CA LEU A 208 1.14 -17.58 -8.38
C LEU A 208 0.53 -18.34 -7.20
N VAL A 209 1.05 -18.09 -6.02
CA VAL A 209 0.48 -18.50 -4.72
C VAL A 209 0.14 -17.24 -3.93
N VAL A 210 -1.09 -17.16 -3.42
CA VAL A 210 -1.50 -16.10 -2.49
C VAL A 210 -1.35 -16.64 -1.07
N LEU A 211 -0.77 -15.83 -0.19
CA LEU A 211 -0.48 -16.11 1.20
C LEU A 211 -1.08 -15.01 2.08
N GLY A 212 -1.46 -15.33 3.28
CA GLY A 212 -2.16 -14.42 4.17
C GLY A 212 -1.58 -14.36 5.59
N GLU A 213 -2.41 -13.93 6.49
CA GLU A 213 -2.09 -13.67 7.89
C GLU A 213 -1.69 -14.94 8.67
N SER A 214 -1.94 -16.14 8.12
CA SER A 214 -1.45 -17.40 8.68
C SER A 214 0.08 -17.42 8.84
N LEU A 215 0.82 -16.72 7.95
CA LEU A 215 2.28 -16.58 8.02
C LEU A 215 2.77 -15.66 9.15
N THR A 216 1.88 -14.87 9.76
CA THR A 216 2.17 -14.05 10.94
C THR A 216 1.44 -14.57 12.19
N GLY A 217 0.91 -15.81 12.15
CA GLY A 217 0.12 -16.38 13.23
C GLY A 217 -1.21 -15.64 13.47
N TYR A 218 -1.67 -14.86 12.52
CA TYR A 218 -2.82 -13.96 12.60
C TYR A 218 -2.64 -12.79 13.60
N GLU A 219 -1.41 -12.56 14.10
CA GLU A 219 -1.14 -11.48 15.05
C GLU A 219 -0.76 -10.15 14.40
N VAL A 220 -0.33 -10.16 13.14
CA VAL A 220 0.05 -8.98 12.37
C VAL A 220 -0.64 -9.04 11.01
N PRO A 221 -1.30 -7.95 10.57
CA PRO A 221 -1.85 -7.86 9.22
C PRO A 221 -0.78 -8.14 8.16
N PHE A 222 -1.06 -9.10 7.29
CA PHE A 222 -0.11 -9.56 6.28
C PHE A 222 -0.82 -10.20 5.09
N GLY A 223 -0.28 -9.99 3.91
CA GLY A 223 -0.60 -10.75 2.71
C GLY A 223 0.59 -10.76 1.76
N ALA A 224 0.66 -11.75 0.90
CA ALA A 224 1.63 -11.78 -0.17
C ALA A 224 1.06 -12.55 -1.37
N PHE A 225 1.48 -12.17 -2.58
CA PHE A 225 1.37 -13.07 -3.72
C PHE A 225 2.77 -13.31 -4.28
N THR A 226 3.04 -14.58 -4.50
CA THR A 226 4.38 -15.08 -4.82
C THR A 226 4.32 -15.92 -6.08
N GLY A 227 5.18 -15.65 -7.04
CA GLY A 227 5.15 -16.35 -8.31
C GLY A 227 6.48 -16.39 -9.04
N THR A 228 6.48 -17.03 -10.20
CA THR A 228 7.68 -17.14 -11.04
C THR A 228 8.13 -15.77 -11.54
N HIS A 229 9.42 -15.64 -11.85
CA HIS A 229 9.95 -14.41 -12.44
C HIS A 229 9.28 -14.05 -13.76
N ASP A 230 8.90 -15.05 -14.57
CA ASP A 230 8.15 -14.85 -15.81
C ASP A 230 6.77 -14.22 -15.53
N THR A 231 6.06 -14.71 -14.52
CA THR A 231 4.76 -14.15 -14.15
C THR A 231 4.86 -12.69 -13.72
N PHE A 232 5.93 -12.32 -13.01
CA PHE A 232 6.20 -10.95 -12.58
C PHE A 232 6.84 -10.04 -13.64
N ALA A 233 7.19 -10.56 -14.83
CA ALA A 233 7.85 -9.76 -15.87
C ALA A 233 7.17 -8.41 -16.20
N PRO A 234 5.80 -8.30 -16.22
CA PRO A 234 5.14 -7.02 -16.47
C PRO A 234 5.46 -5.92 -15.46
N TRP A 235 5.94 -6.27 -14.25
CA TRP A 235 6.24 -5.30 -13.17
C TRP A 235 7.74 -5.15 -12.89
N THR A 236 8.59 -5.36 -13.90
CA THR A 236 10.06 -5.29 -13.75
C THR A 236 10.73 -4.21 -14.58
N SER A 237 9.94 -3.35 -15.26
CA SER A 237 10.49 -2.22 -16.03
C SER A 237 10.45 -0.90 -15.22
N PRO A 238 11.20 0.13 -15.61
CA PRO A 238 11.14 1.45 -14.98
C PRO A 238 9.74 2.06 -14.96
N GLN A 239 8.94 1.84 -16.01
CA GLN A 239 7.60 2.38 -16.16
C GLN A 239 6.56 1.64 -15.34
N THR A 240 6.80 0.35 -15.04
CA THR A 240 5.79 -0.54 -14.45
C THR A 240 6.16 -1.10 -13.08
N GLY A 241 7.43 -1.04 -12.69
CA GLY A 241 7.94 -1.65 -11.44
C GLY A 241 7.33 -1.10 -10.14
N PHE A 242 6.67 0.06 -10.22
CA PHE A 242 5.95 0.69 -9.11
C PHE A 242 4.46 0.95 -9.42
N LEU A 243 3.95 0.40 -10.52
CA LEU A 243 2.56 0.58 -10.94
C LEU A 243 1.59 0.02 -9.88
N HIS A 244 1.93 -1.14 -9.30
CA HIS A 244 1.29 -1.66 -8.11
C HIS A 244 2.21 -1.43 -6.91
N SER A 245 1.72 -0.71 -5.91
CA SER A 245 2.44 -0.40 -4.67
C SER A 245 1.44 -0.22 -3.54
N ASN A 246 1.91 -0.35 -2.31
CA ASN A 246 1.15 -0.06 -1.11
C ASN A 246 2.02 0.70 -0.10
N THR A 247 1.41 1.14 0.99
CA THR A 247 2.07 1.96 2.00
C THR A 247 2.74 1.12 3.09
N TYR A 248 2.07 0.11 3.61
CA TYR A 248 2.55 -0.68 4.77
C TYR A 248 3.15 -2.04 4.39
N GLY A 249 2.92 -2.54 3.19
CA GLY A 249 3.43 -3.84 2.77
C GLY A 249 4.95 -3.90 2.86
N GLY A 250 5.48 -4.99 3.43
CA GLY A 250 6.90 -5.11 3.71
C GLY A 250 7.38 -4.37 4.96
N ASN A 251 6.47 -3.92 5.85
CA ASN A 251 6.84 -3.32 7.13
C ASN A 251 7.64 -4.29 8.00
N SER A 252 8.56 -3.75 8.80
CA SER A 252 9.52 -4.55 9.55
C SER A 252 8.87 -5.49 10.56
N VAL A 253 7.72 -5.13 11.15
CA VAL A 253 7.00 -5.96 12.11
C VAL A 253 6.48 -7.23 11.43
N ALA A 254 5.74 -7.08 10.33
CA ALA A 254 5.22 -8.22 9.57
C ALA A 254 6.34 -9.09 8.99
N MET A 255 7.42 -8.48 8.47
CA MET A 255 8.54 -9.24 7.89
C MET A 255 9.28 -10.06 8.94
N ARG A 256 9.50 -9.51 10.15
CA ARG A 256 10.08 -10.26 11.27
C ARG A 256 9.15 -11.36 11.79
N ALA A 257 7.83 -11.11 11.84
CA ALA A 257 6.85 -12.12 12.20
C ALA A 257 6.84 -13.31 11.21
N VAL A 258 6.84 -13.03 9.89
CA VAL A 258 7.01 -14.06 8.85
C VAL A 258 8.32 -14.82 9.04
N GLY A 259 9.42 -14.10 9.31
CA GLY A 259 10.71 -14.73 9.61
C GLY A 259 10.67 -15.65 10.81
N ALA A 260 10.03 -15.23 11.91
CA ALA A 260 9.88 -16.02 13.11
C ALA A 260 9.02 -17.28 12.87
N ARG A 261 8.01 -17.20 12.01
CA ARG A 261 7.13 -18.33 11.68
C ARG A 261 7.76 -19.32 10.71
N LEU A 262 8.54 -18.86 9.72
CA LEU A 262 9.07 -19.74 8.68
C LEU A 262 10.46 -20.34 9.01
N ARG A 263 11.35 -19.60 9.68
CA ARG A 263 12.72 -20.08 9.99
C ARG A 263 12.79 -21.44 10.66
N PRO A 264 11.91 -21.78 11.64
CA PRO A 264 11.96 -23.09 12.32
C PRO A 264 11.65 -24.29 11.40
N ARG A 265 11.16 -24.08 10.18
CA ARG A 265 10.91 -25.15 9.21
C ARG A 265 12.19 -25.83 8.72
N TRP A 266 13.31 -25.17 8.81
CA TRP A 266 14.61 -25.66 8.32
C TRP A 266 15.56 -25.88 9.48
N ASP A 267 16.29 -26.99 9.41
CA ASP A 267 17.35 -27.31 10.36
C ASP A 267 18.40 -26.19 10.42
N ALA A 268 19.03 -25.99 11.57
CA ALA A 268 20.00 -24.91 11.78
C ALA A 268 21.16 -24.90 10.78
N ALA A 269 21.54 -26.06 10.22
CA ALA A 269 22.58 -26.19 9.21
C ALA A 269 22.11 -25.92 7.78
N ALA A 270 20.79 -25.72 7.55
CA ALA A 270 20.25 -25.57 6.20
C ALA A 270 20.81 -24.35 5.49
N PRO A 271 20.98 -24.42 4.16
CA PRO A 271 21.53 -23.32 3.34
C PRO A 271 20.80 -22.00 3.50
N VAL A 272 19.47 -22.03 3.77
CA VAL A 272 18.65 -20.86 3.94
C VAL A 272 19.19 -19.94 5.04
N HIS A 273 19.64 -20.49 6.19
CA HIS A 273 20.17 -19.67 7.28
C HIS A 273 21.46 -18.95 6.93
N ARG A 274 22.32 -19.55 6.11
CA ARG A 274 23.55 -18.90 5.60
C ARG A 274 23.22 -17.70 4.73
N VAL A 275 22.20 -17.82 3.87
CA VAL A 275 21.73 -16.71 3.02
C VAL A 275 21.18 -15.57 3.87
N LEU A 276 20.38 -15.88 4.91
CA LEU A 276 19.85 -14.87 5.84
C LEU A 276 20.99 -14.17 6.61
N ALA A 277 21.96 -14.91 7.10
CA ALA A 277 23.13 -14.35 7.81
C ALA A 277 23.96 -13.43 6.88
N ALA A 278 24.20 -13.84 5.65
CA ALA A 278 24.89 -13.02 4.66
C ALA A 278 24.15 -11.70 4.39
N ALA A 279 22.82 -11.74 4.23
CA ALA A 279 22.00 -10.53 4.05
C ALA A 279 22.02 -9.61 5.27
N THR A 280 22.16 -10.15 6.49
CA THR A 280 22.31 -9.33 7.71
C THR A 280 23.70 -8.67 7.78
N ALA A 281 24.74 -9.38 7.39
CA ALA A 281 26.12 -8.91 7.50
C ALA A 281 26.54 -7.94 6.38
N ASP A 282 25.96 -8.08 5.17
CA ASP A 282 26.36 -7.33 4.00
C ASP A 282 25.17 -6.67 3.27
N ARG A 283 25.27 -5.36 3.08
CA ARG A 283 24.25 -4.57 2.36
C ARG A 283 24.10 -5.02 0.90
N GLN A 284 25.18 -5.40 0.23
CA GLN A 284 25.09 -5.85 -1.15
C GLN A 284 24.33 -7.17 -1.24
N ALA A 285 24.57 -8.10 -0.33
CA ALA A 285 23.79 -9.34 -0.22
C ALA A 285 22.29 -9.06 0.05
N THR A 286 21.95 -8.08 0.91
CA THR A 286 20.57 -7.62 1.07
C THR A 286 19.97 -7.13 -0.25
N LEU A 287 20.68 -6.26 -0.99
CA LEU A 287 20.19 -5.73 -2.26
C LEU A 287 19.98 -6.83 -3.29
N ASP A 288 20.92 -7.77 -3.41
CA ASP A 288 20.83 -8.88 -4.35
C ASP A 288 19.64 -9.80 -4.03
N LEU A 289 19.44 -10.08 -2.74
CA LEU A 289 18.34 -10.89 -2.26
C LEU A 289 16.98 -10.22 -2.53
N TYR A 290 16.88 -8.92 -2.25
CA TYR A 290 15.69 -8.12 -2.51
C TYR A 290 15.36 -8.02 -4.01
N ALA A 291 16.37 -7.81 -4.86
CA ALA A 291 16.21 -7.78 -6.32
C ALA A 291 15.65 -9.09 -6.87
N ARG A 292 16.13 -10.21 -6.31
CA ARG A 292 15.74 -11.56 -6.72
C ARG A 292 14.32 -11.89 -6.28
N HIS A 293 13.97 -11.60 -5.04
CA HIS A 293 12.76 -12.11 -4.40
C HIS A 293 11.65 -11.08 -4.17
N VAL A 294 11.93 -9.77 -4.32
CA VAL A 294 10.92 -8.72 -4.08
C VAL A 294 10.83 -7.78 -5.29
N ASN A 295 11.68 -6.76 -5.40
CA ASN A 295 11.57 -5.76 -6.47
C ASN A 295 12.94 -5.33 -7.01
N PRO A 296 13.30 -5.72 -8.24
CA PRO A 296 14.57 -5.34 -8.86
C PRO A 296 14.64 -3.84 -9.17
N MET A 297 13.50 -3.15 -9.34
CA MET A 297 13.48 -1.73 -9.68
C MET A 297 13.81 -0.85 -8.47
N ALA A 298 13.36 -1.23 -7.26
CA ALA A 298 13.78 -0.57 -6.02
C ALA A 298 15.30 -0.68 -5.85
N VAL A 299 15.87 -1.86 -6.10
CA VAL A 299 17.33 -2.06 -6.02
C VAL A 299 18.08 -1.26 -7.10
N ARG A 300 17.57 -1.20 -8.33
CA ARG A 300 18.14 -0.35 -9.39
C ARG A 300 18.23 1.11 -8.93
N MET A 301 17.19 1.62 -8.29
CA MET A 301 17.16 2.98 -7.73
C MET A 301 18.19 3.16 -6.61
N HIS A 302 18.28 2.21 -5.65
CA HIS A 302 19.28 2.23 -4.58
C HIS A 302 20.71 2.28 -5.13
N ARG A 303 21.03 1.46 -6.13
CA ARG A 303 22.35 1.46 -6.78
C ARG A 303 22.65 2.77 -7.48
N LYS A 304 21.66 3.37 -8.17
CA LYS A 304 21.83 4.67 -8.84
C LYS A 304 22.03 5.82 -7.85
N LEU A 305 21.51 5.70 -6.63
CA LEU A 305 21.59 6.72 -5.58
C LEU A 305 22.71 6.48 -4.56
N HIS A 306 23.55 5.45 -4.78
CA HIS A 306 24.78 5.21 -4.00
C HIS A 306 24.59 5.24 -2.47
N GLY A 307 23.63 4.50 -1.97
CA GLY A 307 23.33 4.42 -0.54
C GLY A 307 22.53 5.59 0.03
N ALA A 308 22.19 6.60 -0.76
CA ALA A 308 21.41 7.75 -0.28
C ALA A 308 20.00 7.39 0.22
N LEU A 309 19.48 6.19 -0.11
CA LEU A 309 18.24 5.63 0.43
C LEU A 309 18.48 4.53 1.49
N ASN A 310 19.72 4.29 1.91
CA ASN A 310 20.04 3.27 2.90
C ASN A 310 19.85 3.85 4.31
N VAL A 311 18.60 3.85 4.80
CA VAL A 311 18.26 4.31 6.15
C VAL A 311 18.81 3.31 7.17
N VAL A 312 19.63 3.79 8.10
CA VAL A 312 20.22 3.01 9.19
C VAL A 312 19.62 3.36 10.55
N ARG A 313 19.05 4.55 10.70
CA ARG A 313 18.31 4.99 11.89
C ARG A 313 17.19 5.94 11.51
N ALA A 314 16.08 5.89 12.25
CA ALA A 314 14.94 6.77 12.08
C ALA A 314 14.36 7.14 13.46
N LYS A 315 14.29 8.46 13.77
CA LYS A 315 13.76 8.96 15.03
C LYS A 315 13.16 10.35 14.88
N GLY A 316 11.92 10.53 15.32
CA GLY A 316 11.21 11.80 15.20
C GLY A 316 11.19 12.26 13.75
N SER A 317 11.57 13.52 13.51
CA SER A 317 11.65 14.11 12.17
C SER A 317 12.92 13.75 11.38
N ARG A 318 13.77 12.82 11.88
CA ARG A 318 15.10 12.59 11.31
C ARG A 318 15.31 11.17 10.83
N LEU A 319 16.05 11.09 9.72
CA LEU A 319 16.60 9.85 9.16
C LEU A 319 18.11 9.95 9.12
N THR A 320 18.83 8.88 9.49
CA THR A 320 20.25 8.73 9.19
C THR A 320 20.39 7.75 8.04
N VAL A 321 20.99 8.19 6.93
CA VAL A 321 21.31 7.34 5.78
C VAL A 321 22.80 7.09 5.69
N ARG A 322 23.20 5.88 5.26
CA ARG A 322 24.60 5.51 5.06
C ARG A 322 24.91 5.36 3.57
N LEU A 323 25.77 6.21 3.06
CA LEU A 323 26.24 6.15 1.67
C LEU A 323 27.14 4.94 1.42
N ASP A 324 27.32 4.54 0.16
CA ASP A 324 28.22 3.45 -0.24
C ASP A 324 29.68 3.70 0.18
N SER A 325 30.09 4.97 0.32
CA SER A 325 31.38 5.37 0.91
C SER A 325 31.53 5.03 2.41
N GLY A 326 30.44 4.64 3.08
CA GLY A 326 30.40 4.45 4.54
C GLY A 326 30.04 5.70 5.32
N ARG A 327 30.01 6.88 4.69
CA ARG A 327 29.65 8.13 5.35
C ARG A 327 28.16 8.18 5.69
N GLU A 328 27.85 8.55 6.91
CA GLU A 328 26.47 8.79 7.36
C GLU A 328 26.07 10.26 7.17
N LEU A 329 24.79 10.46 6.85
CA LEU A 329 24.17 11.75 6.70
C LEU A 329 22.88 11.79 7.51
N ASP A 330 22.75 12.76 8.39
CA ASP A 330 21.50 13.05 9.08
C ASP A 330 20.66 14.00 8.22
N LEU A 331 19.40 13.60 8.02
CA LEU A 331 18.45 14.28 7.15
C LEU A 331 17.19 14.63 7.95
N VAL A 332 16.58 15.75 7.62
CA VAL A 332 15.18 15.99 8.00
C VAL A 332 14.29 15.19 7.03
N ASP A 333 13.38 14.39 7.55
CA ASP A 333 12.42 13.66 6.73
C ASP A 333 11.26 14.58 6.30
N GLY A 334 11.30 15.03 5.06
CA GLY A 334 10.26 15.85 4.46
C GLY A 334 9.08 15.05 3.89
N LEU A 335 9.13 13.72 3.96
CA LEU A 335 8.06 12.84 3.45
C LEU A 335 7.32 12.09 4.57
N CYS A 336 7.99 11.83 5.67
CA CYS A 336 7.47 11.12 6.84
C CYS A 336 6.69 9.84 6.50
N GLY A 337 7.33 8.95 5.74
CA GLY A 337 6.70 7.70 5.31
C GLY A 337 5.42 7.90 4.48
N ALA A 338 5.37 8.90 3.60
CA ALA A 338 4.19 9.31 2.83
C ALA A 338 3.06 9.94 3.70
N GLY A 339 3.44 10.74 4.69
CA GLY A 339 2.51 11.46 5.56
C GLY A 339 1.92 10.62 6.68
N LEU A 340 2.56 9.48 7.00
CA LEU A 340 2.11 8.59 8.08
C LEU A 340 2.32 9.17 9.47
N GLY A 341 3.40 9.90 9.68
CA GLY A 341 3.81 10.31 11.01
C GLY A 341 3.32 11.69 11.41
N VAL A 342 2.35 11.78 12.31
CA VAL A 342 2.11 13.01 13.08
C VAL A 342 3.32 13.30 13.94
N ALA A 343 3.82 12.30 14.69
CA ALA A 343 4.93 12.40 15.61
C ALA A 343 6.30 12.01 15.01
N GLY A 344 6.37 11.72 13.71
CA GLY A 344 7.59 11.26 13.05
C GLY A 344 7.89 9.79 13.27
N HIS A 345 9.13 9.39 13.04
CA HIS A 345 9.59 8.01 13.19
C HIS A 345 9.77 7.63 14.65
N ASN A 346 9.39 6.39 14.99
CA ASN A 346 9.63 5.78 16.30
C ASN A 346 9.35 6.76 17.45
N PRO A 347 8.11 7.24 17.60
CA PRO A 347 7.72 8.06 18.75
C PRO A 347 7.84 7.21 20.01
N ALA A 348 9.04 7.23 20.63
CA ALA A 348 9.45 6.25 21.63
C ALA A 348 8.45 6.12 22.79
N ASP A 349 7.94 7.25 23.28
CA ASP A 349 7.00 7.23 24.41
C ASP A 349 5.70 6.50 24.04
N ALA A 350 5.12 6.81 22.86
CA ALA A 350 3.89 6.17 22.40
C ALA A 350 4.05 4.66 22.12
N LEU A 351 5.15 4.31 21.45
CA LEU A 351 5.41 2.91 21.09
C LEU A 351 5.73 2.08 22.34
N THR A 352 6.53 2.62 23.25
CA THR A 352 6.88 1.95 24.51
C THR A 352 5.64 1.73 25.36
N ASP A 353 4.74 2.72 25.43
CA ASP A 353 3.48 2.60 26.17
C ASP A 353 2.59 1.50 25.57
N VAL A 354 2.46 1.46 24.24
CA VAL A 354 1.69 0.39 23.60
C VAL A 354 2.28 -0.99 23.90
N VAL A 355 3.61 -1.16 23.79
CA VAL A 355 4.24 -2.47 24.03
C VAL A 355 4.11 -2.89 25.50
N ARG A 356 4.28 -1.94 26.46
CA ARG A 356 4.19 -2.20 27.89
C ARG A 356 2.76 -2.49 28.37
N ASP A 357 1.81 -1.70 27.87
CA ASP A 357 0.46 -1.64 28.42
C ASP A 357 -0.56 -2.38 27.54
N HIS A 358 -0.12 -3.14 26.51
CA HIS A 358 -1.03 -3.91 25.68
C HIS A 358 -1.65 -5.06 26.45
N ASP A 359 -2.94 -4.93 26.73
CA ASP A 359 -3.75 -5.99 27.32
C ASP A 359 -4.56 -6.70 26.22
N PRO A 360 -4.24 -7.96 25.92
CA PRO A 360 -4.96 -8.71 24.89
C PRO A 360 -6.42 -9.06 25.29
N ALA A 361 -6.78 -8.94 26.56
CA ALA A 361 -8.15 -9.16 27.04
C ALA A 361 -9.03 -7.92 26.90
N ARG A 362 -8.45 -6.74 26.68
CA ARG A 362 -9.17 -5.48 26.53
C ARG A 362 -9.69 -5.33 25.09
N ASP A 363 -10.95 -4.92 24.95
CA ASP A 363 -11.57 -4.67 23.64
C ASP A 363 -11.16 -3.30 23.09
N HIS A 364 -9.90 -3.19 22.67
CA HIS A 364 -9.36 -1.98 22.06
C HIS A 364 -10.09 -1.58 20.77
N VAL A 365 -10.66 -2.54 20.05
CA VAL A 365 -11.40 -2.26 18.80
C VAL A 365 -12.65 -1.48 19.11
N ARG A 366 -13.45 -1.94 20.07
CA ARG A 366 -14.67 -1.25 20.50
C ARG A 366 -14.38 0.12 21.10
N GLU A 367 -13.29 0.24 21.89
CA GLU A 367 -12.89 1.55 22.41
C GLU A 367 -12.53 2.52 21.28
N LEU A 368 -11.79 2.04 20.28
CA LEU A 368 -11.45 2.86 19.11
C LEU A 368 -12.71 3.29 18.34
N GLU A 369 -13.67 2.39 18.12
CA GLU A 369 -14.95 2.73 17.50
C GLU A 369 -15.65 3.87 18.24
N GLN A 370 -15.73 3.79 19.56
CA GLN A 370 -16.35 4.83 20.39
C GLN A 370 -15.61 6.18 20.33
N VAL A 371 -14.27 6.15 20.29
CA VAL A 371 -13.46 7.36 20.13
C VAL A 371 -13.69 7.99 18.76
N LEU A 372 -13.60 7.19 17.70
CA LEU A 372 -13.80 7.68 16.34
C LEU A 372 -15.22 8.22 16.10
N ALA A 373 -16.24 7.56 16.65
CA ALA A 373 -17.63 8.05 16.58
C ALA A 373 -17.78 9.45 17.19
N ARG A 374 -17.15 9.68 18.36
CA ARG A 374 -17.18 11.01 18.99
C ARG A 374 -16.42 12.08 18.21
N GLU A 375 -15.29 11.71 17.59
CA GLU A 375 -14.45 12.65 16.87
C GLU A 375 -15.03 13.07 15.52
N THR A 376 -15.68 12.14 14.83
CA THR A 376 -16.12 12.31 13.44
C THR A 376 -17.62 12.55 13.30
N GLY A 377 -18.40 12.24 14.33
CA GLY A 377 -19.86 12.24 14.25
C GLY A 377 -20.45 11.08 13.43
N LEU A 378 -19.62 10.13 12.97
CA LEU A 378 -20.03 8.94 12.24
C LEU A 378 -20.01 7.72 13.19
N PRO A 379 -21.18 7.19 13.61
CA PRO A 379 -21.26 6.26 14.74
C PRO A 379 -20.75 4.84 14.45
N HIS A 380 -20.61 4.44 13.18
CA HIS A 380 -20.23 3.08 12.83
C HIS A 380 -18.85 3.05 12.19
N ALA A 381 -17.90 2.40 12.86
CA ALA A 381 -16.54 2.18 12.34
C ALA A 381 -16.37 0.75 11.84
N PHE A 382 -15.75 0.61 10.70
CA PHE A 382 -15.34 -0.65 10.07
C PHE A 382 -13.82 -0.70 10.03
N PRO A 383 -13.18 -1.58 10.83
CA PRO A 383 -11.74 -1.70 10.86
C PRO A 383 -11.12 -2.01 9.49
N ALA A 384 -9.97 -1.43 9.22
CA ALA A 384 -9.19 -1.64 8.01
C ALA A 384 -7.70 -1.77 8.34
N VAL A 385 -6.90 -2.31 7.43
CA VAL A 385 -5.45 -2.48 7.59
C VAL A 385 -4.65 -1.51 6.71
N SER A 386 -5.34 -0.68 5.95
CA SER A 386 -4.75 0.34 5.08
C SER A 386 -5.79 1.35 4.66
N GLY A 387 -5.36 2.50 4.09
CA GLY A 387 -6.28 3.44 3.45
C GLY A 387 -7.03 2.82 2.27
N ALA A 388 -6.39 1.94 1.49
CA ALA A 388 -7.04 1.28 0.37
C ALA A 388 -8.17 0.35 0.82
N SER A 389 -7.98 -0.42 1.89
CA SER A 389 -9.04 -1.28 2.45
C SER A 389 -10.16 -0.46 3.12
N ALA A 390 -9.83 0.69 3.74
CA ALA A 390 -10.85 1.60 4.27
C ALA A 390 -11.72 2.19 3.15
N VAL A 391 -11.12 2.69 2.07
CA VAL A 391 -11.85 3.19 0.89
C VAL A 391 -12.69 2.09 0.23
N GLU A 392 -12.16 0.88 0.12
CA GLU A 392 -12.88 -0.28 -0.40
C GLU A 392 -14.13 -0.58 0.43
N SER A 393 -14.00 -0.65 1.75
CA SER A 393 -15.14 -0.85 2.66
C SER A 393 -16.17 0.27 2.54
N ALA A 394 -15.74 1.54 2.48
CA ALA A 394 -16.63 2.68 2.34
C ALA A 394 -17.44 2.62 1.03
N ILE A 395 -16.78 2.37 -0.11
CA ILE A 395 -17.44 2.24 -1.41
C ILE A 395 -18.43 1.06 -1.41
N THR A 396 -18.05 -0.08 -0.83
CA THR A 396 -18.91 -1.26 -0.71
C THR A 396 -20.16 -0.96 0.10
N LEU A 397 -20.01 -0.32 1.27
CA LEU A 397 -21.13 0.09 2.13
C LEU A 397 -22.06 1.11 1.43
N ALA A 398 -21.49 2.08 0.70
CA ALA A 398 -22.27 3.02 -0.08
C ALA A 398 -23.09 2.34 -1.19
N ARG A 399 -22.50 1.34 -1.88
CA ARG A 399 -23.21 0.55 -2.90
C ARG A 399 -24.36 -0.26 -2.30
N LEU A 400 -24.14 -0.87 -1.13
CA LEU A 400 -25.20 -1.57 -0.39
C LEU A 400 -26.30 -0.62 0.07
N ALA A 401 -25.96 0.58 0.53
CA ALA A 401 -26.93 1.57 0.99
C ALA A 401 -27.75 2.21 -0.14
N ARG A 402 -27.24 2.21 -1.37
CA ARG A 402 -27.94 2.78 -2.55
C ARG A 402 -27.97 1.76 -3.72
N PRO A 403 -28.63 0.61 -3.57
CA PRO A 403 -28.62 -0.46 -4.58
C PRO A 403 -29.17 -0.01 -5.94
N GLY A 404 -30.17 0.87 -5.95
CA GLY A 404 -30.78 1.41 -7.17
C GLY A 404 -29.96 2.48 -7.89
N ARG A 405 -28.90 3.01 -7.28
CA ARG A 405 -28.07 4.08 -7.83
C ARG A 405 -26.62 3.66 -7.95
N ARG A 406 -26.22 3.26 -9.15
CA ARG A 406 -24.89 2.69 -9.37
C ARG A 406 -23.79 3.73 -9.54
N ARG A 407 -24.13 4.94 -9.98
CA ARG A 407 -23.13 5.94 -10.34
C ARG A 407 -22.33 6.45 -9.18
N ILE A 408 -21.00 6.37 -9.34
CA ILE A 408 -20.02 6.95 -8.41
C ILE A 408 -19.37 8.14 -9.09
N VAL A 409 -19.42 9.31 -8.48
CA VAL A 409 -18.69 10.52 -8.93
C VAL A 409 -17.42 10.64 -8.11
N VAL A 410 -16.29 10.81 -8.80
CA VAL A 410 -14.97 11.06 -8.20
C VAL A 410 -14.35 12.26 -8.90
N PHE A 411 -13.72 13.16 -8.16
CA PHE A 411 -13.00 14.25 -8.79
C PHE A 411 -11.64 13.79 -9.34
N LYS A 412 -11.24 14.32 -10.50
CA LYS A 412 -9.90 14.05 -11.04
C LYS A 412 -8.85 14.45 -10.02
N HIS A 413 -7.69 13.82 -10.11
CA HIS A 413 -6.57 13.92 -9.16
C HIS A 413 -6.77 13.17 -7.84
N ASN A 414 -7.95 12.64 -7.55
CA ASN A 414 -8.20 11.81 -6.38
C ASN A 414 -7.34 10.54 -6.38
N TYR A 415 -6.90 10.10 -5.21
CA TYR A 415 -6.17 8.85 -5.00
C TYR A 415 -6.80 8.03 -3.87
N GLY A 416 -7.58 7.02 -4.20
CA GLY A 416 -8.27 6.16 -3.22
C GLY A 416 -7.55 4.84 -2.90
N GLY A 417 -6.49 4.49 -3.61
CA GLY A 417 -5.77 3.24 -3.38
C GLY A 417 -5.56 2.39 -4.63
N LYS A 418 -5.09 1.16 -4.42
CA LYS A 418 -4.68 0.26 -5.52
C LYS A 418 -5.24 -1.17 -5.40
N THR A 419 -6.25 -1.45 -4.58
CA THR A 419 -7.04 -2.69 -4.68
C THR A 419 -7.98 -2.61 -5.89
N LEU A 420 -8.70 -3.66 -6.23
CA LEU A 420 -9.62 -3.62 -7.38
C LEU A 420 -10.76 -2.62 -7.19
N VAL A 421 -11.28 -2.50 -5.96
CA VAL A 421 -12.38 -1.57 -5.67
C VAL A 421 -11.85 -0.17 -5.34
N SER A 422 -10.87 -0.01 -4.46
CA SER A 422 -10.33 1.31 -4.12
C SER A 422 -9.70 2.05 -5.32
N LEU A 423 -9.27 1.29 -6.36
CA LEU A 423 -8.76 1.84 -7.60
C LEU A 423 -9.80 2.69 -8.36
N LEU A 424 -11.10 2.49 -8.10
CA LEU A 424 -12.19 3.29 -8.65
C LEU A 424 -12.10 4.75 -8.18
N ALA A 425 -11.70 4.97 -6.94
CA ALA A 425 -11.46 6.28 -6.37
C ALA A 425 -10.08 6.87 -6.75
N THR A 426 -9.27 6.17 -7.55
CA THR A 426 -8.00 6.68 -8.09
C THR A 426 -8.22 7.17 -9.52
N ALA A 427 -8.23 8.48 -9.72
CA ALA A 427 -8.62 9.08 -10.99
C ALA A 427 -7.55 8.97 -12.10
N ALA A 428 -6.28 8.75 -11.76
CA ALA A 428 -5.18 8.65 -12.73
C ALA A 428 -5.34 7.48 -13.71
N GLY A 429 -5.68 7.78 -14.95
CA GLY A 429 -5.95 6.78 -16.00
C GLY A 429 -4.80 5.79 -16.22
N ARG A 430 -3.55 6.27 -16.22
CA ARG A 430 -2.35 5.42 -16.34
C ARG A 430 -2.25 4.33 -15.26
N THR A 431 -2.76 4.60 -14.05
CA THR A 431 -2.73 3.65 -12.93
C THR A 431 -3.83 2.60 -13.06
N ARG A 432 -4.92 2.89 -13.78
CA ARG A 432 -6.09 2.02 -13.93
C ARG A 432 -6.07 1.18 -15.20
N ALA A 433 -5.67 1.77 -16.31
CA ALA A 433 -5.78 1.17 -17.64
C ALA A 433 -5.25 -0.27 -17.78
N PRO A 434 -4.13 -0.67 -17.15
CA PRO A 434 -3.61 -2.03 -17.29
C PRO A 434 -4.41 -3.11 -16.56
N PHE A 435 -5.39 -2.73 -15.71
CA PHE A 435 -6.03 -3.63 -14.75
C PHE A 435 -7.51 -3.90 -15.03
N GLY A 436 -8.00 -3.50 -16.18
CA GLY A 436 -9.40 -3.75 -16.58
C GLY A 436 -9.75 -5.24 -16.73
N PRO A 437 -11.05 -5.58 -16.65
CA PRO A 437 -12.16 -4.65 -16.51
C PRO A 437 -12.27 -4.04 -15.10
N LEU A 438 -12.72 -2.80 -15.02
CA LEU A 438 -13.03 -2.09 -13.79
C LEU A 438 -14.49 -1.65 -13.83
N TYR A 439 -15.05 -1.33 -12.67
CA TYR A 439 -16.41 -0.80 -12.56
C TYR A 439 -16.64 0.35 -13.54
N ASP A 440 -17.70 0.29 -14.32
CA ASP A 440 -17.92 1.14 -15.49
C ASP A 440 -18.79 2.37 -15.19
N ASP A 441 -19.66 2.31 -14.16
CA ASP A 441 -20.55 3.42 -13.84
C ASP A 441 -19.90 4.42 -12.87
N ILE A 442 -18.77 4.96 -13.32
CA ILE A 442 -18.00 5.98 -12.59
C ILE A 442 -17.80 7.23 -13.47
N ARG A 443 -17.94 8.40 -12.86
CA ARG A 443 -17.69 9.69 -13.50
C ARG A 443 -16.53 10.41 -12.84
N TYR A 444 -15.55 10.80 -13.65
CA TYR A 444 -14.41 11.60 -13.22
C TYR A 444 -14.59 13.04 -13.69
N ILE A 445 -14.91 13.94 -12.76
CA ILE A 445 -15.09 15.37 -13.04
C ILE A 445 -13.80 16.10 -12.67
N ASP A 446 -13.32 16.99 -13.57
CA ASP A 446 -12.14 17.81 -13.29
C ASP A 446 -12.55 19.02 -12.43
N PRO A 447 -12.13 19.09 -11.15
CA PRO A 447 -12.58 20.13 -10.25
C PRO A 447 -11.98 21.52 -10.55
N PHE A 448 -10.97 21.59 -11.42
CA PHE A 448 -10.22 22.82 -11.69
C PHE A 448 -10.55 23.46 -13.04
N THR A 449 -11.53 22.93 -13.76
CA THR A 449 -12.03 23.57 -14.98
C THR A 449 -13.04 24.68 -14.67
N PRO A 450 -13.18 25.69 -15.53
CA PRO A 450 -14.23 26.72 -15.38
C PRO A 450 -15.66 26.17 -15.34
N HIS A 451 -15.86 24.97 -15.89
CA HIS A 451 -17.18 24.32 -16.02
C HIS A 451 -17.44 23.27 -14.95
N ALA A 452 -16.52 23.08 -13.98
CA ALA A 452 -16.61 22.00 -12.98
C ALA A 452 -17.95 21.94 -12.23
N VAL A 453 -18.47 23.10 -11.84
CA VAL A 453 -19.77 23.20 -11.14
C VAL A 453 -20.93 22.80 -12.06
N ASP A 454 -20.93 23.25 -13.29
CA ASP A 454 -21.98 22.93 -14.26
C ASP A 454 -21.94 21.47 -14.68
N ASP A 455 -20.76 20.91 -14.87
CA ASP A 455 -20.56 19.49 -15.18
C ASP A 455 -21.06 18.62 -14.04
N PHE A 456 -20.78 19.01 -12.79
CA PHE A 456 -21.28 18.31 -11.61
C PHE A 456 -22.82 18.42 -11.50
N ARG A 457 -23.40 19.62 -11.68
CA ARG A 457 -24.86 19.82 -11.62
C ARG A 457 -25.60 19.02 -12.68
N LYS A 458 -25.06 18.95 -13.91
CA LYS A 458 -25.62 18.12 -14.99
C LYS A 458 -25.65 16.65 -14.60
N GLU A 459 -24.56 16.16 -14.00
CA GLU A 459 -24.48 14.79 -13.55
C GLU A 459 -25.43 14.53 -12.38
N ALA A 460 -25.52 15.43 -11.39
CA ALA A 460 -26.44 15.34 -10.28
C ALA A 460 -27.90 15.31 -10.71
N ALA A 461 -28.27 16.13 -11.70
CA ALA A 461 -29.63 16.22 -12.25
C ALA A 461 -30.11 14.91 -12.90
N THR A 462 -29.24 13.95 -13.21
CA THR A 462 -29.63 12.62 -13.72
C THR A 462 -30.37 11.78 -12.68
N GLY A 463 -30.18 12.06 -11.37
CA GLY A 463 -30.71 11.26 -10.28
C GLY A 463 -30.05 9.90 -10.10
N GLU A 464 -29.01 9.60 -10.87
CA GLU A 464 -28.33 8.28 -10.89
C GLU A 464 -27.18 8.15 -9.89
N ILE A 465 -26.70 9.29 -9.32
CA ILE A 465 -25.59 9.27 -8.38
C ILE A 465 -25.99 8.54 -7.09
N GLY A 466 -25.24 7.49 -6.74
CA GLY A 466 -25.29 6.82 -5.44
C GLY A 466 -24.27 7.38 -4.46
N LEU A 467 -23.07 7.73 -4.93
CA LEU A 467 -21.97 8.21 -4.10
C LEU A 467 -21.17 9.30 -4.80
N VAL A 468 -20.85 10.38 -4.10
CA VAL A 468 -19.80 11.33 -4.44
C VAL A 468 -18.64 11.09 -3.48
N TRP A 469 -17.45 10.72 -4.00
CA TRP A 469 -16.25 10.42 -3.21
C TRP A 469 -15.18 11.48 -3.42
N ILE A 470 -14.71 12.11 -2.35
CA ILE A 470 -13.90 13.33 -2.41
C ILE A 470 -12.63 13.22 -1.57
N GLU A 471 -11.47 13.47 -2.17
CA GLU A 471 -10.22 13.86 -1.48
C GLU A 471 -10.13 15.39 -1.56
N LEU A 472 -10.37 16.10 -0.46
CA LEU A 472 -10.49 17.58 -0.46
C LEU A 472 -9.18 18.30 -0.78
N VAL A 473 -8.06 17.71 -0.34
CA VAL A 473 -6.70 18.21 -0.59
C VAL A 473 -5.86 17.06 -1.09
N HIS A 474 -5.47 17.13 -2.35
CA HIS A 474 -4.80 16.04 -3.04
C HIS A 474 -3.32 15.90 -2.63
N GLY A 475 -2.98 14.73 -2.09
CA GLY A 475 -1.62 14.46 -1.59
C GLY A 475 -0.69 13.75 -2.58
N SER A 476 -1.22 13.03 -3.57
CA SER A 476 -0.43 12.13 -4.42
C SER A 476 -0.68 12.28 -5.91
N SER A 477 -1.21 13.42 -6.33
CA SER A 477 -1.52 13.74 -7.73
C SER A 477 -0.79 15.00 -8.20
N ASP A 478 -1.07 15.45 -9.40
CA ASP A 478 -0.59 16.69 -10.01
C ASP A 478 -1.49 17.90 -9.73
N ALA A 479 -2.41 17.83 -8.76
CA ALA A 479 -3.20 18.96 -8.29
C ALA A 479 -2.39 19.85 -7.35
N TYR A 480 -2.53 21.17 -7.52
CA TYR A 480 -1.82 22.19 -6.74
C TYR A 480 -2.82 23.20 -6.14
N ALA A 481 -3.99 22.70 -5.78
CA ALA A 481 -5.04 23.45 -5.09
C ALA A 481 -5.99 22.48 -4.37
N PRO A 482 -6.70 22.91 -3.32
CA PRO A 482 -7.82 22.15 -2.76
C PRO A 482 -9.01 22.17 -3.71
N ILE A 483 -9.98 21.29 -3.48
CA ILE A 483 -11.26 21.35 -4.19
C ILE A 483 -11.90 22.73 -4.01
N PRO A 484 -12.33 23.41 -5.08
CA PRO A 484 -12.92 24.73 -4.99
C PRO A 484 -14.22 24.77 -4.18
N GLY A 485 -14.40 25.79 -3.31
CA GLY A 485 -15.58 25.97 -2.49
C GLY A 485 -16.91 25.92 -3.26
N PRO A 486 -17.07 26.67 -4.39
CA PRO A 486 -18.28 26.60 -5.18
C PRO A 486 -18.67 25.20 -5.69
N LEU A 487 -17.70 24.31 -5.89
CA LEU A 487 -17.98 22.94 -6.27
C LEU A 487 -18.46 22.11 -5.04
N LEU A 488 -17.88 22.35 -3.87
CA LEU A 488 -18.34 21.73 -2.61
C LEU A 488 -19.76 22.20 -2.24
N ASP A 489 -20.07 23.51 -2.47
CA ASP A 489 -21.42 24.06 -2.28
C ASP A 489 -22.41 23.36 -3.22
N ALA A 490 -22.02 23.12 -4.49
CA ALA A 490 -22.88 22.40 -5.42
C ALA A 490 -23.08 20.92 -5.01
N VAL A 491 -22.06 20.26 -4.44
CA VAL A 491 -22.18 18.90 -3.89
C VAL A 491 -23.18 18.90 -2.72
N THR A 492 -23.06 19.84 -1.79
CA THR A 492 -23.99 19.95 -0.64
C THR A 492 -25.44 20.21 -1.07
N ALA A 493 -25.64 21.16 -1.99
CA ALA A 493 -26.96 21.48 -2.51
C ALA A 493 -27.57 20.28 -3.26
N GLY A 494 -26.81 19.66 -4.15
CA GLY A 494 -27.28 18.51 -4.90
C GLY A 494 -27.57 17.29 -4.02
N ARG A 495 -26.82 17.09 -2.91
CA ARG A 495 -27.13 16.04 -1.92
C ARG A 495 -28.50 16.27 -1.30
N ALA A 496 -28.79 17.49 -0.89
CA ALA A 496 -30.10 17.84 -0.30
C ALA A 496 -31.26 17.62 -1.29
N GLU A 497 -31.04 17.86 -2.56
CA GLU A 497 -32.06 17.71 -3.61
C GLU A 497 -32.22 16.25 -4.09
N GLN A 498 -31.14 15.54 -4.27
CA GLN A 498 -31.10 14.25 -4.94
C GLN A 498 -30.91 13.06 -3.99
N GLY A 499 -30.44 13.25 -2.76
CA GLY A 499 -30.29 12.20 -1.74
C GLY A 499 -29.17 11.19 -2.03
N TYR A 500 -28.11 11.56 -2.78
CA TYR A 500 -26.93 10.74 -2.89
C TYR A 500 -26.06 10.84 -1.63
N LEU A 501 -25.18 9.87 -1.44
CA LEU A 501 -24.22 9.84 -0.34
C LEU A 501 -22.97 10.65 -0.67
N VAL A 502 -22.40 11.28 0.36
CA VAL A 502 -21.13 12.01 0.27
C VAL A 502 -20.10 11.34 1.16
N GLY A 503 -18.99 10.89 0.57
CA GLY A 503 -17.86 10.30 1.26
C GLY A 503 -16.60 11.12 1.10
N VAL A 504 -15.80 11.21 2.17
CA VAL A 504 -14.52 11.93 2.17
C VAL A 504 -13.35 10.99 2.44
N ASP A 505 -12.27 11.18 1.68
CA ASP A 505 -10.99 10.52 1.92
C ASP A 505 -10.12 11.40 2.80
N GLU A 506 -10.01 11.04 4.08
CA GLU A 506 -9.16 11.72 5.07
C GLU A 506 -7.91 10.89 5.41
N VAL A 507 -7.56 9.92 4.58
CA VAL A 507 -6.39 9.05 4.80
C VAL A 507 -5.09 9.84 4.93
N LEU A 508 -4.92 10.93 4.16
CA LEU A 508 -3.74 11.78 4.25
C LEU A 508 -3.96 13.05 5.07
N THR A 509 -5.16 13.57 5.06
CA THR A 509 -5.49 14.94 5.50
C THR A 509 -5.89 15.05 6.97
N SER A 510 -6.22 13.91 7.59
CA SER A 510 -6.63 13.84 9.01
C SER A 510 -5.54 14.29 10.00
N TYR A 511 -5.98 14.52 11.22
CA TYR A 511 -5.16 14.87 12.39
C TYR A 511 -4.23 16.05 12.14
N TYR A 512 -4.82 17.17 11.72
CA TYR A 512 -4.15 18.48 11.55
C TYR A 512 -3.16 18.59 10.38
N ARG A 513 -3.06 17.58 9.49
CA ARG A 513 -2.19 17.65 8.32
C ARG A 513 -2.46 18.93 7.48
N CYS A 514 -3.73 19.26 7.29
CA CYS A 514 -4.19 20.42 6.52
C CYS A 514 -4.65 21.60 7.42
N GLY A 515 -4.20 21.67 8.67
CA GLY A 515 -4.46 22.77 9.59
C GLY A 515 -5.68 22.54 10.53
N THR A 516 -6.61 21.70 10.17
CA THR A 516 -7.77 21.28 10.99
C THR A 516 -7.68 19.80 11.33
N ARG A 517 -8.41 19.36 12.37
CA ARG A 517 -8.41 17.93 12.78
C ARG A 517 -8.74 17.01 11.60
N PHE A 518 -9.76 17.38 10.81
CA PHE A 518 -10.09 16.77 9.53
C PHE A 518 -10.28 17.87 8.49
N ALA A 519 -9.83 17.63 7.25
CA ALA A 519 -9.83 18.66 6.21
C ALA A 519 -11.24 19.08 5.76
N HIS A 520 -12.25 18.22 5.95
CA HIS A 520 -13.66 18.54 5.65
C HIS A 520 -14.27 19.55 6.64
N HIS A 521 -13.73 19.68 7.86
CA HIS A 521 -14.25 20.61 8.85
C HIS A 521 -14.27 22.05 8.31
N GLY A 522 -15.45 22.69 8.35
CA GLY A 522 -15.65 24.04 7.84
C GLY A 522 -15.73 24.17 6.31
N ARG A 523 -15.61 23.05 5.56
CA ARG A 523 -15.68 23.02 4.09
C ARG A 523 -16.85 22.18 3.56
N LEU A 524 -17.09 21.04 4.17
CA LEU A 524 -18.12 20.09 3.78
C LEU A 524 -18.71 19.47 5.06
N PRO A 525 -19.71 20.12 5.67
CA PRO A 525 -20.18 19.74 7.01
C PRO A 525 -20.93 18.41 7.06
N ASP A 526 -21.70 18.09 6.01
CA ASP A 526 -22.58 16.94 5.99
C ASP A 526 -21.99 15.83 5.14
N ILE A 527 -21.37 14.86 5.78
CA ILE A 527 -20.80 13.67 5.14
C ILE A 527 -21.46 12.40 5.67
N ASP A 528 -21.54 11.38 4.83
CA ASP A 528 -22.13 10.08 5.15
C ASP A 528 -21.07 9.02 5.42
N LEU A 529 -19.87 9.19 4.80
CA LEU A 529 -18.77 8.23 4.90
C LEU A 529 -17.42 8.95 5.00
N MET A 530 -16.48 8.30 5.70
CA MET A 530 -15.10 8.78 5.80
C MET A 530 -14.13 7.59 5.80
N SER A 531 -12.97 7.75 5.16
CA SER A 531 -11.84 6.82 5.28
C SER A 531 -10.69 7.42 6.08
N LEU A 532 -10.13 6.64 7.02
CA LEU A 532 -8.97 6.99 7.85
C LEU A 532 -7.88 5.91 7.75
N SER A 533 -6.61 6.33 7.85
CA SER A 533 -5.44 5.46 8.00
C SER A 533 -4.22 6.33 8.35
N LYS A 534 -3.01 5.96 7.94
CA LYS A 534 -1.76 6.73 8.09
C LYS A 534 -1.58 7.32 9.48
N ALA A 535 -1.95 8.59 9.67
CA ALA A 535 -1.83 9.29 10.96
C ALA A 535 -2.58 8.61 12.11
N LEU A 536 -3.60 7.82 11.81
CA LEU A 536 -4.38 7.07 12.80
C LEU A 536 -3.56 6.15 13.69
N SER A 537 -2.42 5.61 13.21
CA SER A 537 -1.52 4.75 14.00
C SER A 537 -0.07 5.24 13.97
N TYR A 538 0.17 6.52 13.71
CA TYR A 538 1.51 7.08 13.44
C TYR A 538 2.27 6.39 12.30
N GLY A 539 1.61 5.56 11.51
CA GLY A 539 2.28 4.71 10.54
C GLY A 539 3.10 3.57 11.14
N CYS A 540 3.00 3.35 12.45
CA CYS A 540 3.78 2.30 13.13
C CYS A 540 3.19 0.91 12.96
N PHE A 541 1.90 0.81 12.65
CA PHE A 541 1.20 -0.45 12.46
C PHE A 541 0.14 -0.33 11.35
N PRO A 542 -0.05 -1.36 10.51
CA PRO A 542 -1.09 -1.36 9.48
C PRO A 542 -2.48 -1.21 10.10
N THR A 543 -3.07 -0.02 9.99
CA THR A 543 -4.35 0.32 10.60
C THR A 543 -5.10 1.35 9.77
N GLY A 544 -6.39 1.24 9.72
CA GLY A 544 -7.33 2.17 9.10
C GLY A 544 -8.75 1.93 9.59
N ALA A 545 -9.66 2.76 9.16
CA ALA A 545 -11.08 2.60 9.39
C ALA A 545 -11.90 3.24 8.26
N ALA A 546 -13.01 2.60 7.89
CA ALA A 546 -14.12 3.25 7.21
C ALA A 546 -15.18 3.60 8.25
N LEU A 547 -15.67 4.82 8.20
CA LEU A 547 -16.70 5.32 9.12
C LEU A 547 -17.95 5.68 8.33
N VAL A 548 -19.12 5.37 8.87
CA VAL A 548 -20.37 5.65 8.17
C VAL A 548 -21.46 6.12 9.14
N SER A 549 -22.43 6.86 8.59
CA SER A 549 -23.63 7.30 9.29
C SER A 549 -24.58 6.14 9.60
N ASP A 550 -25.55 6.36 10.51
CA ASP A 550 -26.63 5.40 10.80
C ASP A 550 -27.40 5.04 9.52
N GLU A 551 -27.72 6.01 8.69
CA GLU A 551 -28.43 5.80 7.43
C GLU A 551 -27.70 4.80 6.52
N VAL A 552 -26.39 4.98 6.32
CA VAL A 552 -25.58 4.09 5.48
C VAL A 552 -25.48 2.70 6.11
N HIS A 553 -25.22 2.63 7.43
CA HIS A 553 -25.09 1.36 8.14
C HIS A 553 -26.39 0.54 8.05
N ASP A 554 -27.53 1.14 8.38
CA ASP A 554 -28.80 0.43 8.46
C ASP A 554 -29.28 -0.02 7.08
N ALA A 555 -29.13 0.84 6.06
CA ALA A 555 -29.46 0.48 4.69
C ALA A 555 -28.53 -0.62 4.13
N ALA A 556 -27.22 -0.54 4.39
CA ALA A 556 -26.27 -1.57 3.97
C ALA A 556 -26.54 -2.91 4.67
N ARG A 557 -26.84 -2.89 5.98
CA ARG A 557 -27.19 -4.08 6.75
C ARG A 557 -28.49 -4.73 6.27
N ALA A 558 -29.47 -3.91 5.90
CA ALA A 558 -30.73 -4.42 5.34
C ALA A 558 -30.49 -5.11 3.98
N ALA A 559 -29.57 -4.59 3.15
CA ALA A 559 -29.24 -5.16 1.84
C ALA A 559 -28.41 -6.44 1.95
N ASN A 560 -27.37 -6.48 2.81
CA ASN A 560 -26.49 -7.65 2.95
C ASN A 560 -25.88 -7.70 4.37
N PRO A 561 -26.62 -8.25 5.36
CA PRO A 561 -26.17 -8.29 6.75
C PRO A 561 -24.90 -9.11 6.96
N GLN A 562 -24.72 -10.19 6.19
CA GLN A 562 -23.55 -11.04 6.29
C GLN A 562 -22.27 -10.30 5.85
N LEU A 563 -22.31 -9.58 4.73
CA LEU A 563 -21.16 -8.82 4.26
C LEU A 563 -20.82 -7.65 5.20
N VAL A 564 -21.82 -6.98 5.75
CA VAL A 564 -21.61 -5.89 6.73
C VAL A 564 -20.90 -6.43 7.97
N GLU A 565 -21.26 -7.61 8.47
CA GLU A 565 -20.60 -8.24 9.59
C GLU A 565 -19.16 -8.72 9.23
N GLU A 566 -18.98 -9.27 8.04
CA GLU A 566 -17.65 -9.63 7.53
C GLU A 566 -16.73 -8.39 7.42
N LEU A 567 -17.24 -7.24 6.97
CA LEU A 567 -16.46 -5.99 6.91
C LEU A 567 -16.12 -5.44 8.29
N ARG A 568 -17.00 -5.63 9.28
CA ARG A 568 -16.78 -5.20 10.66
C ARG A 568 -15.70 -6.02 11.37
N THR A 569 -15.64 -7.32 11.11
CA THR A 569 -14.82 -8.25 11.89
C THR A 569 -13.50 -8.61 11.22
N HIS A 570 -13.47 -8.64 9.89
CA HIS A 570 -12.35 -9.22 9.13
C HIS A 570 -10.98 -8.57 9.38
N HIS A 571 -10.96 -7.24 9.49
CA HIS A 571 -9.76 -6.45 9.76
C HIS A 571 -9.67 -5.93 11.20
N ALA A 572 -10.57 -6.38 12.07
CA ALA A 572 -10.54 -6.02 13.49
C ALA A 572 -9.25 -6.55 14.14
N HIS A 573 -8.45 -5.65 14.73
CA HIS A 573 -7.14 -5.99 15.25
C HIS A 573 -6.82 -5.20 16.53
N ALA A 574 -6.70 -5.90 17.66
CA ALA A 574 -6.54 -5.29 18.98
C ALA A 574 -5.28 -4.41 19.09
N LEU A 575 -4.12 -4.89 18.58
CA LEU A 575 -2.88 -4.12 18.62
C LEU A 575 -2.95 -2.87 17.75
N GLY A 576 -3.50 -2.98 16.53
CA GLY A 576 -3.71 -1.83 15.63
C GLY A 576 -4.63 -0.78 16.26
N ALA A 577 -5.72 -1.21 16.89
CA ALA A 577 -6.63 -0.33 17.61
C ALA A 577 -5.96 0.34 18.83
N HIS A 578 -5.11 -0.39 19.58
CA HIS A 578 -4.35 0.19 20.68
C HIS A 578 -3.37 1.26 20.19
N PHE A 579 -2.65 1.01 19.09
CA PHE A 579 -1.82 2.05 18.44
C PHE A 579 -2.64 3.28 18.05
N ALA A 580 -3.82 3.08 17.47
CA ALA A 580 -4.69 4.20 17.09
C ALA A 580 -5.17 5.00 18.30
N LEU A 581 -5.62 4.34 19.35
CA LEU A 581 -6.03 5.00 20.60
C LEU A 581 -4.90 5.81 21.22
N GLN A 582 -3.68 5.27 21.24
CA GLN A 582 -2.51 5.97 21.77
C GLN A 582 -2.12 7.15 20.86
N ALA A 583 -2.23 7.00 19.54
CA ALA A 583 -1.97 8.07 18.59
C ALA A 583 -2.96 9.24 18.80
N ILE A 584 -4.24 8.97 18.95
CA ILE A 584 -5.28 9.97 19.18
C ILE A 584 -5.03 10.72 20.50
N ARG A 585 -4.74 10.00 21.58
CA ARG A 585 -4.42 10.63 22.89
C ARG A 585 -3.22 11.56 22.80
N GLN A 586 -2.20 11.17 22.07
CA GLN A 586 -1.01 12.03 21.88
C GLN A 586 -1.28 13.25 21.00
N VAL A 587 -2.12 13.11 19.96
CA VAL A 587 -2.55 14.26 19.16
C VAL A 587 -3.16 15.33 20.05
N ASP A 588 -4.01 14.94 21.02
CA ASP A 588 -4.64 15.86 21.96
C ASP A 588 -3.62 16.47 22.95
N ALA A 589 -2.65 15.66 23.42
CA ALA A 589 -1.64 16.09 24.37
C ALA A 589 -0.57 17.02 23.77
N LEU A 590 -0.35 16.99 22.44
CA LEU A 590 0.72 17.75 21.76
C LEU A 590 0.39 19.23 21.47
N GLY A 591 -0.84 19.72 21.75
CA GLY A 591 -1.25 21.08 21.42
C GLY A 591 -1.09 21.39 19.93
N LEU A 592 -1.45 20.45 19.06
CA LEU A 592 -1.21 20.53 17.62
C LEU A 592 -1.82 21.73 16.92
N PRO A 593 -3.03 22.27 17.31
CA PRO A 593 -3.63 23.39 16.58
C PRO A 593 -2.73 24.62 16.47
N GLU A 594 -2.15 25.09 17.58
CA GLU A 594 -1.26 26.25 17.63
C GLU A 594 0.08 25.97 16.95
N ARG A 595 0.65 24.79 17.24
CA ARG A 595 1.91 24.34 16.64
C ARG A 595 1.81 24.24 15.13
N VAL A 596 0.78 23.56 14.62
CA VAL A 596 0.57 23.39 13.18
C VAL A 596 0.34 24.72 12.49
N ARG A 597 -0.38 25.67 13.12
CA ARG A 597 -0.58 27.01 12.57
C ARG A 597 0.79 27.69 12.33
N ALA A 598 1.64 27.76 13.36
CA ALA A 598 2.96 28.38 13.26
C ALA A 598 3.86 27.70 12.20
N LEU A 599 3.89 26.36 12.18
CA LEU A 599 4.68 25.62 11.20
C LEU A 599 4.13 25.75 9.78
N SER A 600 2.81 25.81 9.62
CA SER A 600 2.14 26.00 8.32
C SER A 600 2.49 27.36 7.70
N ASP A 601 2.56 28.40 8.51
CA ASP A 601 2.99 29.74 8.05
C ASP A 601 4.42 29.69 7.51
N LEU A 602 5.32 28.95 8.17
CA LEU A 602 6.70 28.75 7.69
C LEU A 602 6.75 27.98 6.38
N VAL A 603 5.92 26.92 6.22
CA VAL A 603 5.83 26.15 4.98
C VAL A 603 5.29 27.02 3.86
N ALA A 604 4.21 27.74 4.09
CA ALA A 604 3.59 28.62 3.10
C ALA A 604 4.54 29.75 2.66
N ALA A 605 5.19 30.43 3.62
CA ALA A 605 6.18 31.46 3.33
C ALA A 605 7.39 30.89 2.58
N GLY A 606 7.85 29.70 2.96
CA GLY A 606 8.97 29.03 2.27
C GLY A 606 8.67 28.69 0.82
N LEU A 607 7.48 28.15 0.54
CA LEU A 607 7.02 27.86 -0.81
C LEU A 607 6.77 29.16 -1.59
N ALA A 608 6.17 30.18 -0.97
CA ALA A 608 5.98 31.47 -1.61
C ALA A 608 7.30 32.15 -2.05
N ALA A 609 8.39 31.89 -1.33
CA ALA A 609 9.71 32.42 -1.64
C ALA A 609 10.48 31.62 -2.71
N MET A 610 9.93 30.51 -3.22
CA MET A 610 10.54 29.76 -4.33
C MET A 610 10.43 30.53 -5.66
N ASP A 611 11.51 30.50 -6.43
CA ASP A 611 11.52 31.05 -7.78
C ASP A 611 10.81 30.09 -8.74
N THR A 612 9.78 30.60 -9.43
CA THR A 612 8.99 29.87 -10.43
C THR A 612 9.23 30.41 -11.84
N GLY A 613 10.32 31.15 -12.06
CA GLY A 613 10.69 31.68 -13.37
C GLY A 613 10.84 30.60 -14.45
N PRO A 614 10.81 31.00 -15.74
CA PRO A 614 10.75 30.06 -16.87
C PRO A 614 11.98 29.14 -17.00
N HIS A 615 13.12 29.57 -16.44
CA HIS A 615 14.39 28.83 -16.48
C HIS A 615 14.65 27.99 -15.23
N GLY A 616 13.77 28.05 -14.23
CA GLY A 616 13.85 27.30 -13.00
C GLY A 616 13.37 25.86 -13.15
N VAL A 617 13.71 25.02 -12.15
CA VAL A 617 13.27 23.62 -12.07
C VAL A 617 11.93 23.46 -11.32
N ILE A 618 11.30 24.56 -10.93
CA ILE A 618 10.05 24.60 -10.16
C ILE A 618 8.99 25.37 -10.95
N GLY A 619 7.82 24.75 -11.07
CA GLY A 619 6.61 25.34 -11.65
C GLY A 619 5.64 25.87 -10.59
N ARG A 620 4.42 25.33 -10.62
CA ARG A 620 3.38 25.65 -9.63
C ARG A 620 3.81 25.23 -8.23
N ARG A 621 3.25 25.87 -7.22
CA ARG A 621 3.47 25.58 -5.81
C ARG A 621 2.18 25.73 -5.04
N PHE A 622 2.04 24.96 -3.98
CA PHE A 622 0.84 24.91 -3.16
C PHE A 622 1.20 24.54 -1.72
N ALA A 623 0.50 25.12 -0.77
CA ALA A 623 0.58 24.76 0.65
C ALA A 623 -0.82 24.75 1.25
N GLU A 624 -1.10 23.73 2.05
CA GLU A 624 -2.31 23.60 2.88
C GLU A 624 -1.91 22.96 4.21
N GLY A 625 -1.87 23.76 5.26
CA GLY A 625 -1.32 23.31 6.53
C GLY A 625 0.13 22.87 6.41
N MET A 626 0.43 21.67 6.90
CA MET A 626 1.76 21.04 6.81
C MET A 626 1.95 20.17 5.57
N LEU A 627 1.03 20.25 4.60
CA LEU A 627 1.17 19.67 3.28
C LEU A 627 1.63 20.75 2.31
N GLY A 628 2.83 20.59 1.77
CA GLY A 628 3.38 21.49 0.76
C GLY A 628 3.69 20.76 -0.54
N ARG A 629 3.50 21.41 -1.68
CA ARG A 629 3.78 20.84 -3.00
C ARG A 629 4.45 21.83 -3.93
N PHE A 630 5.24 21.31 -4.85
CA PHE A 630 5.80 22.07 -5.98
C PHE A 630 5.82 21.20 -7.24
N GLU A 631 5.65 21.80 -8.38
CA GLU A 631 5.72 21.12 -9.67
C GLU A 631 7.18 21.08 -10.14
N PRO A 632 7.83 19.87 -10.23
CA PRO A 632 9.12 19.76 -10.88
C PRO A 632 8.99 20.11 -12.37
N ARG A 633 9.84 20.98 -12.86
CA ARG A 633 9.83 21.39 -14.26
C ARG A 633 11.11 20.93 -14.96
N VAL A 634 10.96 20.17 -16.04
CA VAL A 634 12.07 19.85 -16.94
C VAL A 634 12.02 20.84 -18.12
N PRO A 635 12.94 21.79 -18.22
CA PRO A 635 12.86 22.82 -19.27
C PRO A 635 13.12 22.24 -20.66
N GLY A 636 12.16 22.50 -21.58
CA GLY A 636 12.33 22.50 -23.02
C GLY A 636 12.66 21.19 -23.74
N ALA A 637 12.96 21.29 -25.02
CA ALA A 637 13.31 20.19 -25.91
C ALA A 637 14.59 19.45 -25.49
N LEU A 638 15.55 20.16 -24.88
CA LEU A 638 16.80 19.57 -24.37
C LEU A 638 16.56 18.58 -23.23
N GLY A 639 15.59 18.85 -22.33
CA GLY A 639 15.23 17.94 -21.26
C GLY A 639 14.68 16.62 -21.78
N ARG A 640 13.84 16.65 -22.81
CA ARG A 640 13.30 15.44 -23.46
C ARG A 640 14.38 14.62 -24.18
N PHE A 641 15.39 15.29 -24.71
CA PHE A 641 16.51 14.60 -25.39
C PHE A 641 17.50 13.98 -24.41
N VAL A 642 17.78 14.65 -23.28
CA VAL A 642 18.73 14.17 -22.26
C VAL A 642 18.09 13.19 -21.28
N ASP A 643 16.80 13.32 -21.01
CA ASP A 643 16.05 12.50 -20.04
C ASP A 643 14.66 12.10 -20.59
N PRO A 644 14.62 11.30 -21.67
CA PRO A 644 13.36 10.91 -22.32
C PRO A 644 12.44 10.11 -21.39
N GLU A 645 12.99 9.46 -20.36
CA GLU A 645 12.27 8.66 -19.38
C GLU A 645 11.97 9.43 -18.07
N GLY A 646 12.49 10.66 -17.89
CA GLY A 646 12.35 11.46 -16.67
C GLY A 646 13.11 10.93 -15.45
N GLU A 647 13.88 9.85 -15.60
CA GLU A 647 14.60 9.20 -14.50
C GLU A 647 15.76 10.06 -13.94
N TRP A 648 16.54 10.65 -14.84
CA TRP A 648 17.74 11.39 -14.43
C TRP A 648 17.42 12.62 -13.59
N MET A 649 16.38 13.36 -13.97
CA MET A 649 15.94 14.53 -13.23
C MET A 649 15.45 14.13 -11.83
N THR A 650 14.67 13.07 -11.73
CA THR A 650 14.20 12.52 -10.45
C THR A 650 15.37 12.16 -9.54
N TYR A 651 16.36 11.41 -10.04
CA TYR A 651 17.56 11.06 -9.24
C TYR A 651 18.38 12.29 -8.87
N ALA A 652 18.53 13.26 -9.78
CA ALA A 652 19.28 14.48 -9.51
C ALA A 652 18.60 15.32 -8.42
N LEU A 653 17.28 15.43 -8.43
CA LEU A 653 16.50 16.10 -7.39
C LEU A 653 16.67 15.40 -6.03
N ILE A 654 16.53 14.09 -5.96
CA ILE A 654 16.68 13.32 -4.71
C ILE A 654 18.10 13.52 -4.15
N LEU A 655 19.14 13.35 -4.98
CA LEU A 655 20.53 13.54 -4.56
C LEU A 655 20.79 14.96 -4.10
N TRP A 656 20.20 15.95 -4.76
CA TRP A 656 20.34 17.36 -4.36
C TRP A 656 19.71 17.58 -2.97
N TRP A 657 18.51 17.09 -2.74
CA TRP A 657 17.84 17.19 -1.44
C TRP A 657 18.67 16.56 -0.33
N ILE A 658 19.12 15.33 -0.52
CA ILE A 658 19.89 14.58 0.48
C ILE A 658 21.25 15.24 0.75
N THR A 659 21.97 15.63 -0.28
CA THR A 659 23.37 16.06 -0.12
C THR A 659 23.53 17.56 0.14
N ARG A 660 22.65 18.41 -0.38
CA ARG A 660 22.72 19.88 -0.29
C ARG A 660 21.76 20.47 0.74
N ALA A 661 20.53 19.98 0.79
CA ALA A 661 19.54 20.47 1.74
C ALA A 661 19.54 19.69 3.06
N ARG A 662 20.16 18.49 3.09
CA ARG A 662 20.11 17.58 4.23
C ARG A 662 18.65 17.26 4.61
N ALA A 663 17.83 17.02 3.61
CA ALA A 663 16.43 16.65 3.75
C ALA A 663 16.10 15.47 2.83
N PHE A 664 15.21 14.62 3.26
CA PHE A 664 14.64 13.57 2.45
C PHE A 664 13.31 14.07 1.86
N VAL A 665 13.33 14.44 0.61
CA VAL A 665 12.15 14.87 -0.16
C VAL A 665 12.16 14.10 -1.46
N VAL A 666 11.08 13.38 -1.72
CA VAL A 666 10.87 12.63 -2.95
C VAL A 666 9.60 13.10 -3.62
N TYR A 667 9.57 12.99 -4.94
CA TYR A 667 8.52 13.60 -5.75
C TYR A 667 8.47 15.13 -5.59
N ASP A 668 7.29 15.65 -5.50
CA ASP A 668 6.94 17.07 -5.48
C ASP A 668 6.22 17.48 -4.18
N VAL A 669 6.32 16.66 -3.12
CA VAL A 669 5.52 16.82 -1.92
C VAL A 669 6.37 16.92 -0.66
N PHE A 670 5.98 17.83 0.23
CA PHE A 670 6.47 17.96 1.60
C PHE A 670 5.38 17.49 2.56
N LEU A 671 5.71 16.52 3.40
CA LEU A 671 4.84 15.94 4.42
C LEU A 671 5.62 15.82 5.74
N LEU A 672 6.16 16.93 6.22
CA LEU A 672 6.92 16.94 7.47
C LEU A 672 6.07 16.41 8.63
N PRO A 673 6.67 15.77 9.65
CA PRO A 673 6.00 15.48 10.90
C PRO A 673 5.42 16.74 11.52
N LEU A 674 4.24 16.65 12.14
CA LEU A 674 3.63 17.82 12.80
C LEU A 674 4.39 18.21 14.09
N THR A 675 5.24 17.31 14.57
CA THR A 675 6.17 17.55 15.69
C THR A 675 7.55 18.05 15.24
N ALA A 676 7.76 18.32 13.95
CA ALA A 676 9.00 18.95 13.49
C ALA A 676 9.23 20.29 14.18
N THR A 677 10.48 20.64 14.42
CA THR A 677 10.85 21.95 14.97
C THR A 677 10.81 23.02 13.88
N GLU A 678 10.61 24.29 14.26
CA GLU A 678 10.69 25.42 13.32
C GLU A 678 12.04 25.43 12.56
N ARG A 679 13.14 25.08 13.25
CA ARG A 679 14.47 24.98 12.64
C ARG A 679 14.50 23.93 11.53
N GLU A 680 13.84 22.81 11.69
CA GLU A 680 13.77 21.73 10.70
C GLU A 680 12.91 22.13 9.51
N VAL A 681 11.73 22.72 9.75
CA VAL A 681 10.89 23.30 8.69
C VAL A 681 11.67 24.36 7.91
N PHE A 682 12.33 25.28 8.62
CA PHE A 682 13.17 26.32 8.00
C PHE A 682 14.31 25.71 7.16
N GLN A 683 14.97 24.64 7.65
CA GLN A 683 16.02 23.93 6.90
C GLN A 683 15.48 23.41 5.56
N VAL A 684 14.31 22.73 5.56
CA VAL A 684 13.69 22.19 4.37
C VAL A 684 13.26 23.31 3.41
N MET A 685 12.60 24.35 3.92
CA MET A 685 12.15 25.49 3.10
C MET A 685 13.31 26.30 2.52
N ARG A 686 14.40 26.47 3.27
CA ARG A 686 15.65 27.05 2.74
C ARG A 686 16.25 26.18 1.63
N GLY A 687 16.17 24.86 1.77
CA GLY A 687 16.49 23.91 0.72
C GLY A 687 15.63 24.15 -0.52
N ALA A 688 14.31 24.18 -0.37
CA ALA A 688 13.37 24.43 -1.46
C ALA A 688 13.67 25.73 -2.23
N ARG A 689 13.92 26.82 -1.48
CA ARG A 689 14.30 28.11 -2.08
C ARG A 689 15.63 28.05 -2.85
N ARG A 690 16.62 27.31 -2.35
CA ARG A 690 17.90 27.12 -3.06
C ARG A 690 17.72 26.28 -4.32
N LEU A 691 16.92 25.22 -4.23
CA LEU A 691 16.61 24.37 -5.37
C LEU A 691 15.94 25.17 -6.50
N SER A 692 14.95 26.01 -6.17
CA SER A 692 14.23 26.81 -7.17
C SER A 692 15.12 27.77 -7.98
N ARG A 693 16.28 28.17 -7.40
CA ARG A 693 17.30 29.00 -8.06
C ARG A 693 18.41 28.18 -8.74
N THR A 694 18.33 26.85 -8.68
CA THR A 694 19.31 25.95 -9.28
C THR A 694 18.82 25.56 -10.66
N GLY A 695 19.54 25.97 -11.69
CA GLY A 695 19.18 25.59 -13.08
C GLY A 695 19.41 24.10 -13.35
N PRO A 696 18.73 23.51 -14.35
CA PRO A 696 18.80 22.08 -14.67
C PRO A 696 20.23 21.56 -14.89
N ALA A 697 21.05 22.32 -15.60
CA ALA A 697 22.43 21.96 -15.88
C ALA A 697 23.28 21.81 -14.60
N ARG A 698 23.11 22.74 -13.64
CA ARG A 698 23.79 22.67 -12.34
C ARG A 698 23.31 21.48 -11.49
N LEU A 699 22.01 21.15 -11.59
CA LEU A 699 21.43 20.01 -10.90
C LEU A 699 22.01 18.69 -11.43
N LEU A 700 22.08 18.53 -12.75
CA LEU A 700 22.67 17.36 -13.40
C LEU A 700 24.19 17.26 -13.13
N ALA A 701 24.93 18.39 -13.21
CA ALA A 701 26.34 18.42 -12.89
C ALA A 701 26.61 18.01 -11.42
N HIS A 702 25.75 18.43 -10.49
CA HIS A 702 25.83 17.99 -9.11
C HIS A 702 25.64 16.47 -8.94
N ALA A 703 24.64 15.90 -9.60
CA ALA A 703 24.40 14.45 -9.58
C ALA A 703 25.58 13.67 -10.20
N ALA A 704 26.15 14.15 -11.30
CA ALA A 704 27.32 13.54 -11.92
C ALA A 704 28.56 13.57 -11.01
N ALA A 705 28.85 14.73 -10.40
CA ALA A 705 29.97 14.90 -9.47
C ALA A 705 29.81 14.01 -8.23
N PHE A 706 28.62 13.89 -7.68
CA PHE A 706 28.35 13.01 -6.55
C PHE A 706 28.64 11.54 -6.91
N ARG A 707 28.17 11.09 -8.07
CA ARG A 707 28.40 9.70 -8.56
C ARG A 707 29.89 9.41 -8.75
N LEU A 708 30.62 10.35 -9.36
CA LEU A 708 32.06 10.22 -9.54
C LEU A 708 32.77 10.10 -8.19
N GLY A 709 32.43 10.98 -7.25
CA GLY A 709 32.98 10.94 -5.89
C GLY A 709 32.73 9.63 -5.15
N GLN A 710 31.52 9.03 -5.27
CA GLN A 710 31.22 7.73 -4.66
C GLN A 710 32.00 6.59 -5.32
N ARG A 711 32.20 6.61 -6.65
CA ARG A 711 33.01 5.61 -7.35
C ARG A 711 34.48 5.68 -6.94
N LEU A 712 35.06 6.86 -6.87
CA LEU A 712 36.44 7.05 -6.44
C LEU A 712 36.65 6.62 -4.99
N SER A 713 35.70 6.93 -4.09
CA SER A 713 35.77 6.49 -2.69
C SER A 713 35.67 4.96 -2.57
N GLY A 714 34.94 4.28 -3.46
CA GLY A 714 34.87 2.83 -3.51
C GLY A 714 36.18 2.16 -3.95
N LEU A 715 36.91 2.80 -4.86
CA LEU A 715 38.23 2.32 -5.32
C LEU A 715 39.33 2.46 -4.26
N LEU A 716 39.17 3.40 -3.32
CA LEU A 716 40.13 3.68 -2.23
C LEU A 716 39.89 2.83 -0.97
N LYS A 717 38.79 2.04 -0.92
CA LYS A 717 38.56 1.11 0.19
C LYS A 717 39.57 -0.03 0.08
N PRO A 718 40.32 -0.39 1.16
CA PRO A 718 41.10 -1.62 1.18
C PRO A 718 40.16 -2.80 0.94
N GLY A 719 40.49 -3.66 -0.02
CA GLY A 719 39.71 -4.86 -0.31
C GLY A 719 39.52 -5.69 0.98
N PRO A 720 38.47 -6.51 1.07
CA PRO A 720 38.27 -7.38 2.22
C PRO A 720 39.58 -8.19 2.42
N SER A 721 40.13 -8.13 3.62
CA SER A 721 41.28 -8.90 4.00
C SER A 721 41.02 -10.36 3.62
N ARG A 722 41.78 -10.88 2.66
CA ARG A 722 41.77 -12.31 2.35
C ARG A 722 42.16 -13.05 3.61
N THR A 723 41.20 -13.67 4.27
CA THR A 723 41.48 -14.69 5.29
C THR A 723 42.38 -15.73 4.64
N PRO A 724 43.56 -16.06 5.19
CA PRO A 724 44.40 -17.08 4.63
C PRO A 724 43.63 -18.42 4.61
N ALA A 725 43.68 -19.08 3.49
CA ALA A 725 43.11 -20.41 3.35
C ALA A 725 43.71 -21.33 4.45
N PRO A 726 42.89 -22.18 5.09
CA PRO A 726 43.44 -23.14 6.06
C PRO A 726 44.44 -24.03 5.35
N SER A 727 45.69 -24.06 5.86
CA SER A 727 46.76 -24.92 5.43
C SER A 727 46.25 -26.38 5.44
N ARG A 728 46.33 -27.05 4.28
CA ARG A 728 46.14 -28.50 4.22
C ARG A 728 47.20 -29.15 5.10
N SER A 729 46.83 -29.65 6.26
CA SER A 729 47.66 -30.61 6.97
C SER A 729 47.53 -31.95 6.26
N THR A 730 48.62 -32.36 5.65
CA THR A 730 48.88 -33.75 5.31
C THR A 730 49.02 -34.56 6.61
N VAL A 731 48.09 -35.47 6.91
CA VAL A 731 48.28 -36.86 7.35
C VAL A 731 46.97 -37.58 7.11
#